data_e7dfd95c451ed712cba52dc427655205
#
_entry.id   e7dfd95c451ed712cba52dc427655205
#
_cell.length_a   1.000
_cell.length_b   1.000
_cell.length_c   1.000
_cell.angle_alpha   90.00
_cell.angle_beta   90.00
_cell.angle_gamma   90.00
#
_symmetry.space_group_name_H-M   'P 1'
#
loop_
_entity.id
_entity.type
_entity.pdbx_description
1 polymer ?
#
loop_
_entity_poly.entity_id
_entity_poly.type
_entity_poly.pdbx_seq_one_letter_code
_entity_poly.pdbx_strand_id
1 'polypeptide(L)'
;MGNLKISKAKKKNNAKGTSGIPNWLLSVIISLVLIAVVAGCTFYFISNAGWPMRWTTAMELDGYKVDVNMMSYYYNETYNNFLVQQNTNYENSYYASLYDKDAPTYSDFDDYLIKVLEFDRTKSHDKQKYKLDDEKGNTYETWKDFFIGETVKGVKELLVYHSEAVKLGVTLDKEDYDAIDEKIEAWLSEVRATSGSNAPEDFIFSQTYGKSVRRQDVKKAMELSVLASKCSEKINNDVKDGITDSDITKEYDENKNNYNLVDYLSYSFDVSYSDAIAEKYGAGKKADDLTDAEKAEVLALYKTKIEEARAKAAELAAKTELKDFKEFIINYDVTNGYDDLADSKIAILESTDKPSEENLKTIKDKTISAVIAEVTEGKTEVTDDVTETEVPATEETEATKTYTIYGISVTDKFASAIREVKSSLFTSATQGSTVNEEATYIAPTKDADGKEEKDALSEWLFSADRKANEITTVEEGDGANSTEITASTEKFTAEVAYLIKAAYKDETPCRDVAYMVYASEDAAKKAIEAIKGIEDLDKDKFLEVANDKENPAARNEYAEEYAKGTSYETAFDEWLFSAEAGSYTAEPIAMSDGSSYIVAYCKGESKLLKWQYMVKADLYSERYTARREEMTENFESNILTFDEAIAKTGQ
;
A
#
# COMPACT_ATOMS: atom_id res chain seq x y z
N MET A 1 -23.32 -63.95 -7.84
CA MET A 1 -23.75 -65.27 -8.36
C MET A 1 -25.27 -65.31 -8.39
N GLY A 2 -25.89 -65.13 -9.54
CA GLY A 2 -27.31 -65.21 -9.75
C GLY A 2 -27.60 -65.96 -11.05
N ASN A 3 -27.99 -67.24 -10.94
CA ASN A 3 -28.31 -68.13 -12.06
C ASN A 3 -29.61 -67.70 -12.74
N LEU A 4 -29.50 -67.27 -13.98
CA LEU A 4 -30.69 -67.11 -14.84
C LEU A 4 -31.07 -68.50 -15.44
N LYS A 5 -32.21 -69.03 -15.03
CA LYS A 5 -32.81 -70.21 -15.64
C LYS A 5 -33.50 -69.81 -16.95
N ILE A 6 -33.02 -70.38 -18.07
CA ILE A 6 -33.67 -70.26 -19.36
C ILE A 6 -34.79 -71.31 -19.42
N SER A 7 -36.07 -70.92 -19.51
CA SER A 7 -37.16 -71.82 -19.77
C SER A 7 -37.38 -72.04 -21.27
N LYS A 8 -37.39 -73.33 -21.71
CA LYS A 8 -37.70 -73.75 -23.09
C LYS A 8 -39.20 -73.55 -23.36
N ALA A 9 -39.54 -72.64 -24.23
CA ALA A 9 -40.90 -72.54 -24.77
C ALA A 9 -41.01 -73.36 -26.05
N LYS A 10 -42.13 -74.18 -26.13
CA LYS A 10 -42.50 -75.08 -27.22
C LYS A 10 -42.86 -74.31 -28.50
N LYS A 11 -42.30 -74.81 -29.62
CA LYS A 11 -42.74 -74.46 -30.99
C LYS A 11 -44.21 -74.70 -31.19
N LYS A 12 -44.96 -73.69 -31.67
CA LYS A 12 -46.18 -73.87 -32.45
C LYS A 12 -46.01 -73.23 -33.83
N ASN A 13 -46.01 -74.03 -34.86
CA ASN A 13 -46.05 -73.58 -36.24
C ASN A 13 -47.42 -72.98 -36.52
N ASN A 14 -47.48 -71.82 -37.11
CA ASN A 14 -48.46 -71.48 -38.15
C ASN A 14 -47.89 -70.35 -39.03
N ALA A 15 -47.93 -70.68 -40.32
CA ALA A 15 -47.48 -69.80 -41.38
C ALA A 15 -48.46 -68.70 -41.70
N LYS A 16 -48.00 -67.50 -42.02
CA LYS A 16 -48.29 -66.75 -43.26
C LYS A 16 -47.54 -65.45 -43.29
N GLY A 17 -46.72 -65.32 -44.28
CA GLY A 17 -46.21 -64.20 -45.02
C GLY A 17 -46.31 -62.79 -44.44
N THR A 18 -45.19 -62.29 -43.95
CA THR A 18 -44.82 -60.90 -44.04
C THR A 18 -43.34 -60.90 -44.36
N SER A 19 -42.91 -60.06 -45.32
CA SER A 19 -41.51 -59.91 -45.78
C SER A 19 -40.61 -59.52 -44.60
N GLY A 20 -40.12 -60.57 -43.95
CA GLY A 20 -39.16 -60.40 -42.85
C GLY A 20 -37.79 -59.93 -43.41
N ILE A 21 -37.22 -58.91 -42.82
CA ILE A 21 -35.88 -58.49 -43.06
C ILE A 21 -34.96 -59.74 -42.96
N PRO A 22 -34.14 -60.07 -43.99
CA PRO A 22 -33.30 -61.24 -43.97
C PRO A 22 -32.41 -61.21 -42.71
N ASN A 23 -32.23 -62.38 -42.07
CA ASN A 23 -31.43 -62.47 -40.80
C ASN A 23 -30.05 -61.87 -40.89
N TRP A 24 -29.41 -61.91 -42.07
CA TRP A 24 -28.12 -61.26 -42.26
C TRP A 24 -28.24 -59.73 -42.23
N LEU A 25 -29.33 -59.14 -42.79
CA LEU A 25 -29.58 -57.71 -42.77
C LEU A 25 -29.91 -57.24 -41.34
N LEU A 26 -30.68 -58.04 -40.58
CA LEU A 26 -30.95 -57.79 -39.15
C LEU A 26 -29.64 -57.80 -38.32
N SER A 27 -28.73 -58.76 -38.61
CA SER A 27 -27.40 -58.82 -37.96
C SER A 27 -26.54 -57.61 -38.29
N VAL A 28 -26.58 -57.11 -39.53
CA VAL A 28 -25.87 -55.89 -39.94
C VAL A 28 -26.45 -54.66 -39.22
N ILE A 29 -27.77 -54.55 -39.16
CA ILE A 29 -28.43 -53.44 -38.45
C ILE A 29 -28.07 -53.47 -36.94
N ILE A 30 -28.15 -54.63 -36.30
CA ILE A 30 -27.75 -54.79 -34.87
C ILE A 30 -26.29 -54.43 -34.67
N SER A 31 -25.37 -54.85 -35.58
CA SER A 31 -23.97 -54.51 -35.50
C SER A 31 -23.73 -53.00 -35.67
N LEU A 32 -24.42 -52.33 -36.60
CA LEU A 32 -24.33 -50.86 -36.77
C LEU A 32 -24.89 -50.11 -35.56
N VAL A 33 -25.97 -50.58 -34.98
CA VAL A 33 -26.54 -49.98 -33.74
C VAL A 33 -25.56 -50.17 -32.58
N LEU A 34 -24.98 -51.35 -32.42
CA LEU A 34 -23.95 -51.60 -31.40
C LEU A 34 -22.72 -50.73 -31.59
N ILE A 35 -22.22 -50.58 -32.80
CA ILE A 35 -21.11 -49.71 -33.14
C ILE A 35 -21.48 -48.24 -32.82
N ALA A 36 -22.69 -47.78 -33.18
CA ALA A 36 -23.16 -46.44 -32.88
C ALA A 36 -23.29 -46.19 -31.37
N VAL A 37 -23.80 -47.18 -30.60
CA VAL A 37 -23.88 -47.09 -29.12
C VAL A 37 -22.48 -47.05 -28.49
N VAL A 38 -21.57 -47.94 -28.94
CA VAL A 38 -20.18 -47.95 -28.44
C VAL A 38 -19.49 -46.65 -28.80
N ALA A 39 -19.64 -46.15 -30.03
CA ALA A 39 -19.07 -44.86 -30.44
C ALA A 39 -19.68 -43.69 -29.64
N GLY A 40 -21.01 -43.71 -29.41
CA GLY A 40 -21.70 -42.71 -28.61
C GLY A 40 -21.26 -42.72 -27.14
N CYS A 41 -21.15 -43.93 -26.55
CA CYS A 41 -20.62 -44.08 -25.20
C CYS A 41 -19.16 -43.63 -25.11
N THR A 42 -18.31 -44.01 -26.07
CA THR A 42 -16.91 -43.63 -26.15
C THR A 42 -16.78 -42.12 -26.29
N PHE A 43 -17.57 -41.51 -27.18
CA PHE A 43 -17.60 -40.05 -27.34
C PHE A 43 -18.09 -39.33 -26.05
N TYR A 44 -19.10 -39.85 -25.40
CA TYR A 44 -19.58 -39.34 -24.13
C TYR A 44 -18.51 -39.41 -23.03
N PHE A 45 -17.83 -40.55 -22.91
CA PHE A 45 -16.72 -40.71 -21.95
C PHE A 45 -15.53 -39.78 -22.27
N ILE A 46 -15.13 -39.69 -23.56
CA ILE A 46 -14.04 -38.81 -24.01
C ILE A 46 -14.41 -37.34 -23.73
N SER A 47 -15.65 -36.94 -24.03
CA SER A 47 -16.16 -35.60 -23.82
C SER A 47 -16.18 -35.22 -22.33
N ASN A 48 -16.71 -36.12 -21.49
CA ASN A 48 -16.77 -35.90 -20.04
C ASN A 48 -15.41 -35.99 -19.36
N ALA A 49 -14.45 -36.70 -19.96
CA ALA A 49 -13.06 -36.74 -19.46
C ALA A 49 -12.27 -35.48 -19.82
N GLY A 50 -12.87 -34.47 -20.48
CA GLY A 50 -12.24 -33.22 -20.84
C GLY A 50 -11.22 -33.28 -21.98
N TRP A 51 -11.12 -34.43 -22.68
CA TRP A 51 -10.15 -34.61 -23.75
C TRP A 51 -10.29 -33.63 -24.92
N PRO A 52 -11.49 -33.28 -25.41
CA PRO A 52 -11.61 -32.31 -26.49
C PRO A 52 -11.05 -30.94 -26.14
N MET A 53 -11.30 -30.45 -24.91
CA MET A 53 -10.82 -29.16 -24.44
C MET A 53 -9.30 -29.16 -24.18
N ARG A 54 -8.78 -30.29 -23.68
CA ARG A 54 -7.32 -30.50 -23.49
C ARG A 54 -6.54 -30.56 -24.81
N TRP A 55 -7.19 -30.96 -25.90
CA TRP A 55 -6.58 -30.96 -27.24
C TRP A 55 -6.80 -29.63 -27.97
N THR A 56 -7.59 -28.73 -27.43
CA THR A 56 -7.86 -27.44 -28.04
C THR A 56 -6.87 -26.41 -27.46
N THR A 57 -5.89 -26.02 -28.25
CA THR A 57 -4.93 -24.98 -27.88
C THR A 57 -5.62 -23.63 -27.84
N ALA A 58 -5.49 -22.91 -26.73
CA ALA A 58 -5.99 -21.55 -26.55
C ALA A 58 -4.89 -20.51 -26.81
N MET A 59 -3.68 -20.80 -26.36
CA MET A 59 -2.51 -19.95 -26.57
C MET A 59 -1.27 -20.79 -26.78
N GLU A 60 -0.27 -20.26 -27.53
CA GLU A 60 0.99 -20.95 -27.81
C GLU A 60 2.14 -19.95 -27.94
N LEU A 61 3.30 -20.28 -27.38
CA LEU A 61 4.57 -19.59 -27.60
C LEU A 61 5.70 -20.62 -27.66
N ASP A 62 6.58 -20.53 -28.67
CA ASP A 62 7.75 -21.38 -28.85
C ASP A 62 7.44 -22.89 -28.76
N GLY A 63 6.24 -23.29 -29.19
CA GLY A 63 5.79 -24.68 -29.16
C GLY A 63 5.19 -25.15 -27.83
N TYR A 64 5.25 -24.34 -26.77
CA TYR A 64 4.52 -24.61 -25.54
C TYR A 64 3.06 -24.18 -25.70
N LYS A 65 2.14 -25.07 -25.34
CA LYS A 65 0.69 -24.90 -25.56
C LYS A 65 -0.05 -24.84 -24.25
N VAL A 66 -0.85 -23.79 -24.12
CA VAL A 66 -1.87 -23.65 -23.07
C VAL A 66 -3.21 -24.05 -23.70
N ASP A 67 -3.80 -25.10 -23.20
CA ASP A 67 -5.12 -25.58 -23.65
C ASP A 67 -6.28 -24.91 -22.90
N VAL A 68 -7.52 -25.16 -23.36
CA VAL A 68 -8.73 -24.55 -22.79
C VAL A 68 -8.93 -24.92 -21.31
N ASN A 69 -8.51 -26.13 -20.88
CA ASN A 69 -8.64 -26.54 -19.48
C ASN A 69 -7.66 -25.79 -18.57
N MET A 70 -6.41 -25.58 -19.02
CA MET A 70 -5.47 -24.71 -18.31
C MET A 70 -5.98 -23.26 -18.25
N MET A 71 -6.51 -22.73 -19.35
CA MET A 71 -7.14 -21.41 -19.37
C MET A 71 -8.30 -21.32 -18.37
N SER A 72 -9.11 -22.38 -18.23
CA SER A 72 -10.22 -22.39 -17.27
C SER A 72 -9.73 -22.41 -15.81
N TYR A 73 -8.62 -23.05 -15.52
CA TYR A 73 -7.93 -22.94 -14.23
C TYR A 73 -7.51 -21.47 -13.96
N TYR A 74 -6.78 -20.86 -14.88
CA TYR A 74 -6.31 -19.48 -14.72
C TYR A 74 -7.45 -18.47 -14.68
N TYR A 75 -8.54 -18.69 -15.39
CA TYR A 75 -9.75 -17.87 -15.30
C TYR A 75 -10.32 -17.88 -13.88
N ASN A 76 -10.36 -19.04 -13.25
CA ASN A 76 -10.87 -19.15 -11.88
C ASN A 76 -9.90 -18.47 -10.89
N GLU A 77 -8.59 -18.63 -11.06
CA GLU A 77 -7.59 -17.92 -10.25
C GLU A 77 -7.71 -16.41 -10.42
N THR A 78 -7.87 -15.90 -11.66
CA THR A 78 -8.11 -14.48 -11.93
C THR A 78 -9.36 -13.98 -11.21
N TYR A 79 -10.45 -14.74 -11.27
CA TYR A 79 -11.68 -14.41 -10.55
C TYR A 79 -11.51 -14.42 -9.04
N ASN A 80 -10.85 -15.42 -8.48
CA ASN A 80 -10.59 -15.48 -7.03
C ASN A 80 -9.70 -14.33 -6.57
N ASN A 81 -8.63 -14.01 -7.30
CA ASN A 81 -7.75 -12.88 -7.00
C ASN A 81 -8.51 -11.54 -7.04
N PHE A 82 -9.40 -11.38 -8.02
CA PHE A 82 -10.31 -10.22 -8.07
C PHE A 82 -11.18 -10.14 -6.81
N LEU A 83 -11.78 -11.25 -6.36
CA LEU A 83 -12.60 -11.25 -5.14
C LEU A 83 -11.77 -10.90 -3.89
N VAL A 84 -10.56 -11.42 -3.76
CA VAL A 84 -9.65 -11.08 -2.65
C VAL A 84 -9.33 -9.59 -2.65
N GLN A 85 -8.98 -9.03 -3.81
CA GLN A 85 -8.72 -7.60 -3.94
C GLN A 85 -9.95 -6.75 -3.58
N GLN A 86 -11.13 -7.14 -4.06
CA GLN A 86 -12.37 -6.42 -3.74
C GLN A 86 -12.78 -6.56 -2.27
N ASN A 87 -12.48 -7.69 -1.62
CA ASN A 87 -12.71 -7.84 -0.19
C ASN A 87 -11.83 -6.88 0.62
N THR A 88 -10.56 -6.71 0.24
CA THR A 88 -9.68 -5.70 0.86
C THR A 88 -10.24 -4.28 0.68
N ASN A 89 -10.77 -3.95 -0.51
CA ASN A 89 -11.39 -2.65 -0.76
C ASN A 89 -12.67 -2.46 0.08
N TYR A 90 -13.47 -3.51 0.26
CA TYR A 90 -14.64 -3.50 1.12
C TYR A 90 -14.26 -3.28 2.60
N GLU A 91 -13.26 -3.98 3.10
CA GLU A 91 -12.75 -3.80 4.47
C GLU A 91 -12.24 -2.37 4.68
N ASN A 92 -11.47 -1.81 3.74
CA ASN A 92 -11.02 -0.42 3.78
C ASN A 92 -12.21 0.57 3.80
N SER A 93 -13.26 0.32 3.01
CA SER A 93 -14.48 1.14 3.02
C SER A 93 -15.21 1.04 4.37
N TYR A 94 -15.26 -0.14 4.96
CA TYR A 94 -15.83 -0.34 6.29
C TYR A 94 -15.07 0.45 7.35
N TYR A 95 -13.74 0.37 7.37
CA TYR A 95 -12.92 1.15 8.30
C TYR A 95 -13.08 2.66 8.08
N ALA A 96 -13.10 3.12 6.84
CA ALA A 96 -13.34 4.54 6.54
C ALA A 96 -14.68 5.03 7.11
N SER A 97 -15.74 4.21 7.05
CA SER A 97 -17.06 4.56 7.60
C SER A 97 -17.12 4.68 9.12
N LEU A 98 -16.13 4.15 9.85
CA LEU A 98 -16.03 4.31 11.31
C LEU A 98 -15.55 5.72 11.70
N TYR A 99 -14.80 6.40 10.83
CA TYR A 99 -14.21 7.71 11.08
C TYR A 99 -14.91 8.83 10.32
N ASP A 100 -15.54 8.54 9.18
CA ASP A 100 -16.29 9.49 8.35
C ASP A 100 -17.76 9.06 8.26
N LYS A 101 -18.64 9.86 8.83
CA LYS A 101 -20.10 9.62 8.86
C LYS A 101 -20.77 9.74 7.48
N ASP A 102 -20.10 10.41 6.55
CA ASP A 102 -20.57 10.61 5.17
C ASP A 102 -20.03 9.54 4.22
N ALA A 103 -19.12 8.66 4.70
CA ALA A 103 -18.61 7.55 3.92
C ALA A 103 -19.70 6.52 3.59
N PRO A 104 -19.69 5.94 2.38
CA PRO A 104 -20.63 4.90 1.98
C PRO A 104 -20.59 3.68 2.92
N THR A 105 -21.76 3.13 3.27
CA THR A 105 -21.87 1.92 4.07
C THR A 105 -22.53 0.79 3.29
N TYR A 106 -22.07 -0.43 3.54
CA TYR A 106 -22.53 -1.65 2.87
C TYR A 106 -22.93 -2.67 3.93
N SER A 107 -24.01 -3.46 3.64
CA SER A 107 -24.51 -4.47 4.60
C SER A 107 -23.56 -5.66 4.73
N ASP A 108 -22.92 -6.04 3.63
CA ASP A 108 -21.96 -7.13 3.51
C ASP A 108 -21.14 -6.97 2.21
N PHE A 109 -20.23 -7.91 1.97
CA PHE A 109 -19.37 -7.88 0.79
C PHE A 109 -20.14 -8.01 -0.53
N ASP A 110 -21.24 -8.78 -0.57
CA ASP A 110 -22.07 -8.90 -1.77
C ASP A 110 -22.80 -7.59 -2.09
N ASP A 111 -23.30 -6.89 -1.09
CA ASP A 111 -23.91 -5.56 -1.25
C ASP A 111 -22.88 -4.53 -1.76
N TYR A 112 -21.64 -4.60 -1.27
CA TYR A 112 -20.53 -3.79 -1.80
C TYR A 112 -20.30 -4.07 -3.30
N LEU A 113 -20.11 -5.33 -3.69
CA LEU A 113 -19.89 -5.70 -5.08
C LEU A 113 -21.02 -5.23 -6.01
N ILE A 114 -22.27 -5.37 -5.56
CA ILE A 114 -23.43 -4.95 -6.35
C ILE A 114 -23.52 -3.42 -6.47
N LYS A 115 -23.30 -2.69 -5.38
CA LYS A 115 -23.46 -1.22 -5.37
C LYS A 115 -22.29 -0.48 -6.03
N VAL A 116 -21.05 -0.98 -5.86
CA VAL A 116 -19.85 -0.30 -6.35
C VAL A 116 -19.50 -0.75 -7.76
N LEU A 117 -19.61 -2.06 -8.04
CA LEU A 117 -19.14 -2.65 -9.29
C LEU A 117 -20.27 -3.12 -10.21
N GLU A 118 -21.52 -3.12 -9.75
CA GLU A 118 -22.67 -3.74 -10.41
C GLU A 118 -22.43 -5.23 -10.74
N PHE A 119 -21.69 -5.91 -9.88
CA PHE A 119 -21.30 -7.31 -10.01
C PHE A 119 -21.98 -8.19 -8.97
N ASP A 120 -22.69 -9.22 -9.39
CA ASP A 120 -23.44 -10.17 -8.55
C ASP A 120 -22.84 -11.58 -8.70
N ARG A 121 -22.16 -12.06 -7.66
CA ARG A 121 -21.51 -13.39 -7.66
C ARG A 121 -22.47 -14.57 -7.89
N THR A 122 -23.75 -14.38 -7.68
CA THR A 122 -24.77 -15.43 -7.85
C THR A 122 -25.21 -15.57 -9.29
N LYS A 123 -24.87 -14.62 -10.16
CA LYS A 123 -25.23 -14.61 -11.57
C LYS A 123 -24.06 -15.04 -12.46
N SER A 124 -24.38 -15.62 -13.60
CA SER A 124 -23.37 -15.98 -14.60
C SER A 124 -22.68 -14.72 -15.15
N HIS A 125 -21.35 -14.74 -15.26
CA HIS A 125 -20.53 -13.60 -15.67
C HIS A 125 -20.85 -13.12 -17.10
N ASP A 126 -21.25 -14.01 -18.00
CA ASP A 126 -21.64 -13.69 -19.39
C ASP A 126 -22.97 -12.94 -19.50
N LYS A 127 -23.77 -12.89 -18.43
CA LYS A 127 -25.07 -12.20 -18.38
C LYS A 127 -25.03 -10.86 -17.68
N GLN A 128 -23.89 -10.47 -17.18
CA GLN A 128 -23.70 -9.23 -16.47
C GLN A 128 -22.85 -8.28 -17.32
N LYS A 129 -23.37 -7.09 -17.59
CA LYS A 129 -22.63 -6.07 -18.34
C LYS A 129 -21.48 -5.54 -17.50
N TYR A 130 -20.33 -5.40 -18.11
CA TYR A 130 -19.22 -4.65 -17.54
C TYR A 130 -19.45 -3.15 -17.77
N LYS A 131 -19.28 -2.33 -16.75
CA LYS A 131 -19.54 -0.89 -16.82
C LYS A 131 -18.38 -0.02 -16.35
N LEU A 132 -17.30 -0.64 -15.92
CA LEU A 132 -16.12 0.06 -15.48
C LEU A 132 -15.18 0.23 -16.67
N ASP A 133 -14.65 1.43 -16.85
CA ASP A 133 -13.54 1.64 -17.77
C ASP A 133 -12.25 1.28 -17.03
N ASP A 134 -11.35 0.55 -17.69
CA ASP A 134 -10.02 0.41 -17.14
C ASP A 134 -9.23 1.72 -17.39
N GLU A 135 -8.17 1.93 -16.58
CA GLU A 135 -7.30 3.12 -16.69
C GLU A 135 -6.67 3.30 -18.09
N LYS A 136 -6.71 2.27 -18.94
CA LYS A 136 -6.19 2.24 -20.32
C LYS A 136 -7.28 2.40 -21.37
N GLY A 137 -8.54 2.62 -20.96
CA GLY A 137 -9.68 2.80 -21.87
C GLY A 137 -10.14 1.52 -22.56
N ASN A 138 -9.80 0.33 -22.04
CA ASN A 138 -10.35 -0.92 -22.56
C ASN A 138 -11.79 -1.06 -22.08
N THR A 139 -12.71 -1.30 -23.02
CA THR A 139 -14.11 -1.57 -22.74
C THR A 139 -14.39 -3.05 -22.94
N TYR A 140 -14.96 -3.69 -21.93
CA TYR A 140 -15.46 -5.07 -22.01
C TYR A 140 -17.00 -5.05 -22.10
N GLU A 141 -17.58 -5.99 -22.83
CA GLU A 141 -19.05 -6.08 -22.91
C GLU A 141 -19.67 -6.69 -21.66
N THR A 142 -19.03 -7.73 -21.14
CA THR A 142 -19.50 -8.47 -19.97
C THR A 142 -18.38 -8.70 -18.94
N TRP A 143 -18.77 -9.05 -17.72
CA TRP A 143 -17.81 -9.48 -16.70
C TRP A 143 -17.02 -10.73 -17.11
N LYS A 144 -17.62 -11.60 -17.94
CA LYS A 144 -16.89 -12.73 -18.52
C LYS A 144 -15.77 -12.25 -19.43
N ASP A 145 -16.03 -11.27 -20.29
CA ASP A 145 -15.02 -10.74 -21.20
C ASP A 145 -13.89 -10.06 -20.44
N PHE A 146 -14.19 -9.34 -19.37
CA PHE A 146 -13.20 -8.78 -18.46
C PHE A 146 -12.29 -9.87 -17.86
N PHE A 147 -12.86 -10.90 -17.20
CA PHE A 147 -12.07 -11.98 -16.61
C PHE A 147 -11.27 -12.77 -17.66
N ILE A 148 -11.82 -12.99 -18.84
CA ILE A 148 -11.08 -13.60 -19.95
C ILE A 148 -9.93 -12.71 -20.38
N GLY A 149 -10.14 -11.41 -20.54
CA GLY A 149 -9.10 -10.44 -20.92
C GLY A 149 -7.95 -10.44 -19.93
N GLU A 150 -8.25 -10.35 -18.64
CA GLU A 150 -7.22 -10.40 -17.58
C GLU A 150 -6.51 -11.76 -17.51
N THR A 151 -7.24 -12.86 -17.71
CA THR A 151 -6.65 -14.21 -17.79
C THR A 151 -5.67 -14.30 -18.97
N VAL A 152 -6.06 -13.78 -20.14
CA VAL A 152 -5.17 -13.78 -21.33
C VAL A 152 -3.90 -12.98 -21.07
N LYS A 153 -4.00 -11.80 -20.41
CA LYS A 153 -2.83 -11.00 -20.02
C LYS A 153 -1.88 -11.81 -19.11
N GLY A 154 -2.43 -12.40 -18.04
CA GLY A 154 -1.63 -13.21 -17.11
C GLY A 154 -0.98 -14.44 -17.79
N VAL A 155 -1.71 -15.15 -18.65
CA VAL A 155 -1.16 -16.32 -19.37
C VAL A 155 -0.11 -15.92 -20.41
N LYS A 156 -0.23 -14.76 -21.07
CA LYS A 156 0.83 -14.21 -21.92
C LYS A 156 2.13 -14.03 -21.13
N GLU A 157 2.05 -13.43 -19.96
CA GLU A 157 3.22 -13.25 -19.07
C GLU A 157 3.84 -14.60 -18.68
N LEU A 158 3.02 -15.58 -18.28
CA LEU A 158 3.52 -16.94 -17.96
C LEU A 158 4.21 -17.60 -19.15
N LEU A 159 3.71 -17.44 -20.38
CA LEU A 159 4.33 -17.96 -21.59
C LEU A 159 5.68 -17.29 -21.88
N VAL A 160 5.77 -15.96 -21.67
CA VAL A 160 7.04 -15.23 -21.78
C VAL A 160 8.08 -15.76 -20.80
N TYR A 161 7.71 -15.92 -19.52
CA TYR A 161 8.60 -16.52 -18.53
C TYR A 161 8.96 -17.96 -18.83
N HIS A 162 8.04 -18.75 -19.38
CA HIS A 162 8.35 -20.12 -19.81
C HIS A 162 9.42 -20.14 -20.90
N SER A 163 9.27 -19.31 -21.95
CA SER A 163 10.26 -19.25 -23.04
C SER A 163 11.60 -18.74 -22.54
N GLU A 164 11.61 -17.78 -21.62
CA GLU A 164 12.83 -17.31 -21.01
C GLU A 164 13.48 -18.36 -20.09
N ALA A 165 12.68 -19.11 -19.33
CA ALA A 165 13.17 -20.23 -18.51
C ALA A 165 13.90 -21.26 -19.35
N VAL A 166 13.36 -21.59 -20.54
CA VAL A 166 14.02 -22.50 -21.48
C VAL A 166 15.39 -21.97 -21.95
N LYS A 167 15.49 -20.67 -22.26
CA LYS A 167 16.74 -20.01 -22.63
C LYS A 167 17.77 -20.03 -21.50
N LEU A 168 17.33 -19.76 -20.27
CA LEU A 168 18.16 -19.70 -19.07
C LEU A 168 18.47 -21.09 -18.48
N GLY A 169 17.86 -22.16 -19.04
CA GLY A 169 18.03 -23.53 -18.54
C GLY A 169 17.37 -23.77 -17.17
N VAL A 170 16.37 -22.96 -16.80
CA VAL A 170 15.57 -23.13 -15.58
C VAL A 170 14.60 -24.28 -15.81
N THR A 171 14.53 -25.21 -14.87
CA THR A 171 13.64 -26.37 -14.91
C THR A 171 13.05 -26.64 -13.55
N LEU A 172 11.90 -27.30 -13.51
CA LEU A 172 11.34 -27.84 -12.28
C LEU A 172 12.12 -29.08 -11.84
N ASP A 173 12.34 -29.22 -10.56
CA ASP A 173 12.94 -30.39 -9.93
C ASP A 173 11.88 -31.25 -9.21
N LYS A 174 12.34 -32.32 -8.54
CA LYS A 174 11.42 -33.23 -7.83
C LYS A 174 10.68 -32.54 -6.70
N GLU A 175 11.33 -31.62 -6.00
CA GLU A 175 10.74 -30.91 -4.85
C GLU A 175 9.61 -29.99 -5.31
N ASP A 176 9.77 -29.34 -6.47
CA ASP A 176 8.72 -28.53 -7.09
C ASP A 176 7.48 -29.36 -7.42
N TYR A 177 7.67 -30.54 -8.03
CA TYR A 177 6.56 -31.45 -8.36
C TYR A 177 5.86 -31.99 -7.11
N ASP A 178 6.62 -32.34 -6.09
CA ASP A 178 6.08 -32.81 -4.81
C ASP A 178 5.27 -31.68 -4.13
N ALA A 179 5.79 -30.46 -4.11
CA ALA A 179 5.11 -29.28 -3.54
C ALA A 179 3.80 -28.94 -4.29
N ILE A 180 3.77 -29.08 -5.61
CA ILE A 180 2.56 -28.89 -6.41
C ILE A 180 1.51 -29.96 -6.02
N ASP A 181 1.91 -31.21 -5.92
CA ASP A 181 1.02 -32.30 -5.53
C ASP A 181 0.49 -32.10 -4.11
N GLU A 182 1.31 -31.68 -3.16
CA GLU A 182 0.91 -31.36 -1.79
C GLU A 182 -0.09 -30.22 -1.72
N LYS A 183 0.12 -29.15 -2.49
CA LYS A 183 -0.84 -28.02 -2.58
C LYS A 183 -2.19 -28.48 -3.11
N ILE A 184 -2.22 -29.33 -4.13
CA ILE A 184 -3.46 -29.87 -4.68
C ILE A 184 -4.19 -30.74 -3.63
N GLU A 185 -3.48 -31.59 -2.90
CA GLU A 185 -4.08 -32.42 -1.83
C GLU A 185 -4.59 -31.57 -0.65
N ALA A 186 -3.83 -30.55 -0.25
CA ALA A 186 -4.25 -29.63 0.82
C ALA A 186 -5.54 -28.91 0.43
N TRP A 187 -5.60 -28.35 -0.78
CA TRP A 187 -6.80 -27.71 -1.32
C TRP A 187 -8.01 -28.67 -1.38
N LEU A 188 -7.82 -29.89 -1.89
CA LEU A 188 -8.88 -30.91 -1.94
C LEU A 188 -9.39 -31.26 -0.54
N SER A 189 -8.47 -31.34 0.44
CA SER A 189 -8.81 -31.63 1.82
C SER A 189 -9.64 -30.49 2.46
N GLU A 190 -9.28 -29.23 2.19
CA GLU A 190 -10.00 -28.06 2.63
C GLU A 190 -11.40 -27.98 2.03
N VAL A 191 -11.53 -28.17 0.70
CA VAL A 191 -12.83 -28.18 0.00
C VAL A 191 -13.73 -29.28 0.56
N ARG A 192 -13.19 -30.48 0.85
CA ARG A 192 -13.96 -31.57 1.45
C ARG A 192 -14.38 -31.25 2.88
N ALA A 193 -13.50 -30.65 3.68
CA ALA A 193 -13.80 -30.24 5.06
C ALA A 193 -14.90 -29.17 5.11
N THR A 194 -14.80 -28.15 4.26
CA THR A 194 -15.75 -27.03 4.20
C THR A 194 -17.12 -27.46 3.66
N SER A 195 -17.13 -28.29 2.60
CA SER A 195 -18.38 -28.76 1.97
C SER A 195 -19.05 -29.91 2.72
N GLY A 196 -18.36 -30.56 3.66
CA GLY A 196 -18.82 -31.78 4.31
C GLY A 196 -19.02 -32.96 3.35
N SER A 197 -18.45 -32.89 2.15
CA SER A 197 -18.70 -33.81 1.04
C SER A 197 -17.49 -34.69 0.74
N ASN A 198 -17.71 -36.00 0.62
CA ASN A 198 -16.76 -36.96 0.10
C ASN A 198 -16.86 -37.11 -1.44
N ALA A 199 -17.13 -36.02 -2.14
CA ALA A 199 -17.28 -36.05 -3.59
C ALA A 199 -15.97 -36.55 -4.27
N PRO A 200 -16.09 -37.28 -5.40
CA PRO A 200 -14.93 -37.67 -6.18
C PRO A 200 -14.11 -36.44 -6.62
N GLU A 201 -12.81 -36.58 -6.66
CA GLU A 201 -11.87 -35.51 -7.06
C GLU A 201 -12.26 -34.85 -8.39
N ASP A 202 -12.53 -35.65 -9.42
CA ASP A 202 -12.97 -35.17 -10.74
C ASP A 202 -14.24 -34.29 -10.67
N PHE A 203 -15.13 -34.60 -9.75
CA PHE A 203 -16.33 -33.78 -9.54
C PHE A 203 -15.96 -32.42 -8.92
N ILE A 204 -15.09 -32.40 -7.93
CA ILE A 204 -14.62 -31.17 -7.29
C ILE A 204 -13.95 -30.27 -8.32
N PHE A 205 -12.97 -30.77 -9.08
CA PHE A 205 -12.31 -29.99 -10.13
C PHE A 205 -13.27 -29.45 -11.17
N SER A 206 -14.23 -30.30 -11.60
CA SER A 206 -15.21 -29.90 -12.63
C SER A 206 -16.18 -28.83 -12.14
N GLN A 207 -16.51 -28.82 -10.86
CA GLN A 207 -17.37 -27.78 -10.28
C GLN A 207 -16.63 -26.47 -10.07
N THR A 208 -15.37 -26.53 -9.69
CA THR A 208 -14.56 -25.34 -9.40
C THR A 208 -14.06 -24.66 -10.67
N TYR A 209 -13.46 -25.43 -11.57
CA TYR A 209 -12.72 -24.89 -12.73
C TYR A 209 -13.42 -25.06 -14.08
N GLY A 210 -14.53 -25.79 -14.12
CA GLY A 210 -15.28 -26.07 -15.36
C GLY A 210 -15.34 -27.57 -15.70
N LYS A 211 -16.42 -27.98 -16.39
CA LYS A 211 -16.83 -29.39 -16.58
C LYS A 211 -15.75 -30.33 -17.08
N SER A 212 -14.82 -29.82 -17.88
CA SER A 212 -13.78 -30.63 -18.53
C SER A 212 -12.46 -30.66 -17.75
N VAL A 213 -12.28 -29.83 -16.73
CA VAL A 213 -11.03 -29.70 -15.96
C VAL A 213 -10.85 -30.87 -15.00
N ARG A 214 -9.65 -31.41 -14.93
CA ARG A 214 -9.23 -32.53 -14.09
C ARG A 214 -7.92 -32.19 -13.38
N ARG A 215 -7.54 -32.98 -12.38
CA ARG A 215 -6.29 -32.81 -11.62
C ARG A 215 -5.07 -32.54 -12.51
N GLN A 216 -4.91 -33.32 -13.58
CA GLN A 216 -3.77 -33.18 -14.50
C GLN A 216 -3.70 -31.82 -15.21
N ASP A 217 -4.85 -31.18 -15.45
CA ASP A 217 -4.93 -29.87 -16.10
C ASP A 217 -4.52 -28.77 -15.11
N VAL A 218 -4.98 -28.87 -13.86
CA VAL A 218 -4.60 -28.00 -12.75
C VAL A 218 -3.10 -28.14 -12.45
N LYS A 219 -2.62 -29.40 -12.33
CA LYS A 219 -1.19 -29.66 -12.10
C LYS A 219 -0.32 -29.01 -13.18
N LYS A 220 -0.67 -29.20 -14.45
CA LYS A 220 0.07 -28.65 -15.58
C LYS A 220 0.07 -27.10 -15.59
N ALA A 221 -1.05 -26.49 -15.22
CA ALA A 221 -1.12 -25.03 -15.05
C ALA A 221 -0.23 -24.57 -13.89
N MET A 222 -0.30 -25.24 -12.74
CA MET A 222 0.58 -24.94 -11.60
C MET A 222 2.07 -25.12 -11.92
N GLU A 223 2.44 -26.17 -12.70
CA GLU A 223 3.81 -26.36 -13.18
C GLU A 223 4.31 -25.15 -13.99
N LEU A 224 3.47 -24.61 -14.89
CA LEU A 224 3.80 -23.39 -15.64
C LEU A 224 4.00 -22.18 -14.71
N SER A 225 3.12 -22.00 -13.72
CA SER A 225 3.23 -20.90 -12.75
C SER A 225 4.49 -21.02 -11.87
N VAL A 226 4.81 -22.22 -11.39
CA VAL A 226 6.02 -22.45 -10.57
C VAL A 226 7.29 -22.24 -11.40
N LEU A 227 7.31 -22.70 -12.66
CA LEU A 227 8.44 -22.46 -13.57
C LEU A 227 8.64 -20.97 -13.84
N ALA A 228 7.54 -20.23 -14.06
CA ALA A 228 7.58 -18.76 -14.24
C ALA A 228 8.14 -18.06 -12.99
N SER A 229 7.72 -18.48 -11.80
CA SER A 229 8.24 -17.95 -10.53
C SER A 229 9.75 -18.22 -10.37
N LYS A 230 10.21 -19.45 -10.62
CA LYS A 230 11.66 -19.79 -10.56
C LYS A 230 12.47 -19.01 -11.61
N CYS A 231 11.90 -18.78 -12.79
CA CYS A 231 12.53 -17.95 -13.80
C CYS A 231 12.63 -16.49 -13.36
N SER A 232 11.57 -15.94 -12.80
CA SER A 232 11.56 -14.59 -12.24
C SER A 232 12.59 -14.42 -11.12
N GLU A 233 12.68 -15.39 -10.21
CA GLU A 233 13.68 -15.42 -9.15
C GLU A 233 15.12 -15.49 -9.72
N LYS A 234 15.35 -16.31 -10.72
CA LYS A 234 16.66 -16.39 -11.41
C LYS A 234 17.03 -15.05 -12.03
N ILE A 235 16.11 -14.39 -12.73
CA ILE A 235 16.33 -13.07 -13.34
C ILE A 235 16.62 -12.04 -12.25
N ASN A 236 15.84 -12.05 -11.17
CA ASN A 236 16.04 -11.16 -10.02
C ASN A 236 17.46 -11.29 -9.45
N ASN A 237 17.90 -12.52 -9.20
CA ASN A 237 19.23 -12.81 -8.67
C ASN A 237 20.32 -12.40 -9.66
N ASP A 238 20.16 -12.72 -10.95
CA ASP A 238 21.13 -12.34 -11.98
C ASP A 238 21.29 -10.82 -12.11
N VAL A 239 20.19 -10.06 -12.00
CA VAL A 239 20.25 -8.60 -12.02
C VAL A 239 20.95 -8.07 -10.77
N LYS A 240 20.61 -8.59 -9.58
CA LYS A 240 21.27 -8.19 -8.31
C LYS A 240 22.76 -8.45 -8.31
N ASP A 241 23.15 -9.67 -8.71
CA ASP A 241 24.54 -10.11 -8.74
C ASP A 241 25.35 -9.39 -9.83
N GLY A 242 24.68 -8.91 -10.87
CA GLY A 242 25.27 -8.13 -11.95
C GLY A 242 25.58 -6.67 -11.61
N ILE A 243 25.15 -6.16 -10.45
CA ILE A 243 25.45 -4.79 -10.00
C ILE A 243 26.78 -4.79 -9.27
N THR A 244 27.78 -4.12 -9.83
CA THR A 244 29.14 -4.07 -9.29
C THR A 244 29.39 -2.79 -8.46
N ASP A 245 30.41 -2.79 -7.60
CA ASP A 245 30.85 -1.59 -6.87
C ASP A 245 31.21 -0.43 -7.81
N SER A 246 31.69 -0.75 -9.03
CA SER A 246 31.95 0.25 -10.08
C SER A 246 30.69 0.88 -10.60
N ASP A 247 29.63 0.10 -10.78
CA ASP A 247 28.31 0.63 -11.19
C ASP A 247 27.76 1.57 -10.12
N ILE A 248 27.80 1.14 -8.85
CA ILE A 248 27.36 1.93 -7.70
C ILE A 248 28.11 3.26 -7.62
N THR A 249 29.43 3.22 -7.77
CA THR A 249 30.28 4.44 -7.70
C THR A 249 29.96 5.38 -8.86
N LYS A 250 29.82 4.85 -10.06
CA LYS A 250 29.52 5.63 -11.26
C LYS A 250 28.16 6.30 -11.15
N GLU A 251 27.13 5.55 -10.81
CA GLU A 251 25.76 6.06 -10.64
C GLU A 251 25.71 7.18 -9.59
N TYR A 252 26.34 6.93 -8.43
CA TYR A 252 26.45 7.96 -7.40
C TYR A 252 27.14 9.23 -7.92
N ASP A 253 28.27 9.10 -8.63
CA ASP A 253 29.03 10.25 -9.11
C ASP A 253 28.27 11.08 -10.16
N GLU A 254 27.41 10.45 -10.96
CA GLU A 254 26.58 11.09 -11.96
C GLU A 254 25.32 11.75 -11.32
N ASN A 255 24.76 11.17 -10.23
CA ASN A 255 23.47 11.55 -9.65
C ASN A 255 23.54 11.77 -8.12
N LYS A 256 24.56 12.47 -7.63
CA LYS A 256 24.85 12.63 -6.18
C LYS A 256 23.68 13.14 -5.35
N ASN A 257 22.91 14.08 -5.91
CA ASN A 257 21.82 14.69 -5.16
C ASN A 257 20.72 13.70 -4.79
N ASN A 258 20.48 12.67 -5.63
CA ASN A 258 19.47 11.65 -5.36
C ASN A 258 19.79 10.77 -4.15
N TYR A 259 21.07 10.77 -3.72
CA TYR A 259 21.57 9.85 -2.68
C TYR A 259 22.17 10.56 -1.46
N ASN A 260 22.41 11.86 -1.55
CA ASN A 260 22.85 12.65 -0.43
C ASN A 260 21.69 13.06 0.47
N LEU A 261 22.01 13.34 1.72
CA LEU A 261 21.11 13.91 2.71
C LEU A 261 21.58 15.32 3.07
N VAL A 262 20.68 16.15 3.58
CA VAL A 262 20.98 17.45 4.19
C VAL A 262 20.26 17.57 5.53
N ASP A 263 20.82 18.35 6.45
CA ASP A 263 20.13 18.76 7.67
C ASP A 263 19.84 20.27 7.59
N TYR A 264 18.59 20.65 7.70
CA TYR A 264 18.18 22.05 7.64
C TYR A 264 16.98 22.35 8.53
N LEU A 265 16.72 23.62 8.75
CA LEU A 265 15.49 24.12 9.34
C LEU A 265 14.89 25.12 8.36
N SER A 266 13.63 24.97 7.99
CA SER A 266 12.91 25.98 7.21
C SER A 266 11.66 26.48 7.90
N TYR A 267 11.22 27.66 7.50
CA TYR A 267 9.98 28.26 7.94
C TYR A 267 9.32 29.04 6.80
N SER A 268 8.03 28.82 6.61
CA SER A 268 7.24 29.40 5.52
C SER A 268 6.31 30.50 6.03
N PHE A 269 6.28 31.62 5.31
CA PHE A 269 5.30 32.68 5.48
C PHE A 269 4.31 32.60 4.32
N ASP A 270 3.15 31.97 4.60
CA ASP A 270 2.12 31.71 3.61
C ASP A 270 1.07 32.80 3.58
N VAL A 271 0.64 33.17 2.39
CA VAL A 271 -0.45 34.12 2.16
C VAL A 271 -1.37 33.54 1.09
N SER A 272 -2.68 33.51 1.38
CA SER A 272 -3.67 33.08 0.42
C SER A 272 -4.65 34.19 0.05
N TYR A 273 -5.15 34.16 -1.19
CA TYR A 273 -6.19 35.08 -1.62
C TYR A 273 -7.50 34.83 -0.89
N SER A 274 -7.79 33.57 -0.53
CA SER A 274 -8.96 33.20 0.28
C SER A 274 -8.92 33.81 1.68
N ASP A 275 -7.74 33.88 2.31
CA ASP A 275 -7.60 34.51 3.63
C ASP A 275 -7.80 36.04 3.54
N ALA A 276 -7.33 36.65 2.47
CA ALA A 276 -7.59 38.06 2.22
C ALA A 276 -9.11 38.35 2.01
N ILE A 277 -9.84 37.42 1.36
CA ILE A 277 -11.32 37.49 1.26
C ILE A 277 -11.97 37.38 2.66
N ALA A 278 -11.55 36.34 3.41
CA ALA A 278 -12.11 36.08 4.74
C ALA A 278 -11.89 37.21 5.71
N GLU A 279 -10.70 37.84 5.70
CA GLU A 279 -10.39 39.01 6.52
C GLU A 279 -11.26 40.20 6.18
N LYS A 280 -11.50 40.46 4.89
CA LYS A 280 -12.21 41.65 4.44
C LYS A 280 -13.74 41.53 4.52
N TYR A 281 -14.27 40.34 4.23
CA TYR A 281 -15.70 40.10 4.06
C TYR A 281 -16.28 39.01 4.98
N GLY A 282 -15.44 38.39 5.80
CA GLY A 282 -15.82 37.31 6.72
C GLY A 282 -15.70 35.90 6.10
N ALA A 283 -15.55 34.91 6.98
CA ALA A 283 -15.46 33.52 6.59
C ALA A 283 -16.74 33.05 5.88
N GLY A 284 -16.59 32.41 4.71
CA GLY A 284 -17.72 31.89 3.91
C GLY A 284 -18.01 32.64 2.63
N LYS A 285 -17.47 33.86 2.42
CA LYS A 285 -17.50 34.50 1.10
C LYS A 285 -16.45 33.88 0.19
N LYS A 286 -16.82 33.55 -1.06
CA LYS A 286 -15.92 32.91 -2.04
C LYS A 286 -15.52 33.92 -3.12
N ALA A 287 -14.43 33.66 -3.82
CA ALA A 287 -13.93 34.50 -4.92
C ALA A 287 -14.98 34.74 -6.01
N ASP A 288 -15.81 33.74 -6.31
CA ASP A 288 -16.87 33.82 -7.31
C ASP A 288 -18.04 34.71 -6.90
N ASP A 289 -18.21 34.96 -5.60
CA ASP A 289 -19.26 35.79 -5.04
C ASP A 289 -18.90 37.31 -5.02
N LEU A 290 -17.65 37.64 -5.42
CA LEU A 290 -17.15 39.00 -5.41
C LEU A 290 -17.46 39.74 -6.71
N THR A 291 -17.88 41.01 -6.59
CA THR A 291 -17.94 41.96 -7.69
C THR A 291 -16.51 42.35 -8.15
N ASP A 292 -16.37 42.89 -9.35
CA ASP A 292 -15.06 43.34 -9.86
C ASP A 292 -14.39 44.39 -8.96
N ALA A 293 -15.18 45.27 -8.34
CA ALA A 293 -14.67 46.26 -7.38
C ALA A 293 -14.15 45.58 -6.10
N GLU A 294 -14.90 44.62 -5.53
CA GLU A 294 -14.50 43.85 -4.36
C GLU A 294 -13.24 43.00 -4.66
N LYS A 295 -13.16 42.38 -5.85
CA LYS A 295 -11.96 41.65 -6.31
C LYS A 295 -10.72 42.54 -6.34
N ALA A 296 -10.85 43.77 -6.85
CA ALA A 296 -9.73 44.71 -6.88
C ALA A 296 -9.27 45.12 -5.47
N GLU A 297 -10.20 45.29 -4.53
CA GLU A 297 -9.88 45.61 -3.15
C GLU A 297 -9.22 44.45 -2.40
N VAL A 298 -9.70 43.20 -2.61
CA VAL A 298 -9.07 41.99 -2.05
C VAL A 298 -7.69 41.78 -2.65
N LEU A 299 -7.52 41.97 -3.94
CA LEU A 299 -6.22 41.86 -4.58
C LEU A 299 -5.20 42.87 -4.03
N ALA A 300 -5.65 44.11 -3.72
CA ALA A 300 -4.77 45.08 -3.09
C ALA A 300 -4.37 44.68 -1.67
N LEU A 301 -5.29 44.14 -0.88
CA LEU A 301 -5.00 43.58 0.45
C LEU A 301 -4.05 42.38 0.36
N TYR A 302 -4.32 41.45 -0.54
CA TYR A 302 -3.49 40.26 -0.79
C TYR A 302 -2.04 40.66 -1.12
N LYS A 303 -1.83 41.62 -2.02
CA LYS A 303 -0.50 42.17 -2.33
C LYS A 303 0.19 42.79 -1.12
N THR A 304 -0.56 43.51 -0.27
CA THR A 304 0.01 44.06 0.96
C THR A 304 0.50 42.96 1.88
N LYS A 305 -0.29 41.89 2.05
CA LYS A 305 0.10 40.72 2.86
C LYS A 305 1.33 40.00 2.30
N ILE A 306 1.47 39.90 0.97
CA ILE A 306 2.67 39.35 0.35
C ILE A 306 3.91 40.17 0.72
N GLU A 307 3.83 41.51 0.68
CA GLU A 307 4.95 42.37 1.08
C GLU A 307 5.27 42.24 2.59
N GLU A 308 4.26 42.06 3.44
CA GLU A 308 4.45 41.78 4.87
C GLU A 308 5.12 40.42 5.08
N ALA A 309 4.72 39.36 4.36
CA ALA A 309 5.36 38.05 4.40
C ALA A 309 6.84 38.12 3.96
N ARG A 310 7.13 38.84 2.87
CA ARG A 310 8.49 39.09 2.41
C ARG A 310 9.35 39.81 3.45
N ALA A 311 8.78 40.82 4.13
CA ALA A 311 9.47 41.57 5.18
C ALA A 311 9.81 40.64 6.36
N LYS A 312 8.90 39.74 6.75
CA LYS A 312 9.13 38.74 7.80
C LYS A 312 10.16 37.70 7.40
N ALA A 313 10.10 37.21 6.18
CA ALA A 313 11.10 36.30 5.63
C ALA A 313 12.50 36.96 5.64
N ALA A 314 12.62 38.23 5.23
CA ALA A 314 13.88 38.95 5.28
C ALA A 314 14.38 39.17 6.72
N GLU A 315 13.48 39.40 7.69
CA GLU A 315 13.84 39.52 9.11
C GLU A 315 14.37 38.18 9.66
N LEU A 316 13.75 37.06 9.30
CA LEU A 316 14.22 35.72 9.66
C LEU A 316 15.56 35.39 8.98
N ALA A 317 15.68 35.66 7.69
CA ALA A 317 16.91 35.43 6.92
C ALA A 317 18.13 36.21 7.45
N ALA A 318 17.89 37.27 8.19
CA ALA A 318 18.98 38.01 8.88
C ALA A 318 19.50 37.35 10.16
N LYS A 319 18.91 36.24 10.62
CA LYS A 319 19.32 35.49 11.81
C LYS A 319 20.42 34.48 11.46
N THR A 320 21.67 34.88 11.58
CA THR A 320 22.82 34.07 11.15
C THR A 320 23.17 32.88 12.05
N GLU A 321 22.69 32.86 13.29
CA GLU A 321 22.88 31.76 14.23
C GLU A 321 21.60 30.90 14.31
N LEU A 322 21.77 29.58 14.30
CA LEU A 322 20.64 28.65 14.37
C LEU A 322 19.73 28.89 15.59
N LYS A 323 20.34 29.25 16.73
CA LYS A 323 19.60 29.59 17.94
C LYS A 323 18.67 30.77 17.72
N ASP A 324 19.19 31.85 17.14
CA ASP A 324 18.43 33.08 16.91
C ASP A 324 17.33 32.86 15.85
N PHE A 325 17.62 31.98 14.87
CA PHE A 325 16.66 31.57 13.85
C PHE A 325 15.47 30.83 14.49
N LYS A 326 15.76 29.83 15.34
CA LYS A 326 14.71 29.11 16.10
C LYS A 326 13.92 30.01 17.04
N GLU A 327 14.61 30.87 17.79
CA GLU A 327 13.95 31.80 18.71
C GLU A 327 13.01 32.76 17.97
N PHE A 328 13.37 33.20 16.77
CA PHE A 328 12.49 34.03 15.94
C PHE A 328 11.21 33.27 15.56
N ILE A 329 11.32 32.03 15.09
CA ILE A 329 10.17 31.20 14.70
C ILE A 329 9.23 31.01 15.89
N ILE A 330 9.76 30.58 17.03
CA ILE A 330 8.98 30.37 18.25
C ILE A 330 8.24 31.66 18.67
N ASN A 331 8.95 32.78 18.69
CA ASN A 331 8.34 34.08 19.04
C ASN A 331 7.26 34.48 18.04
N TYR A 332 7.50 34.27 16.76
CA TYR A 332 6.54 34.61 15.69
C TYR A 332 5.28 33.78 15.81
N ASP A 333 5.40 32.44 15.89
CA ASP A 333 4.27 31.52 15.98
C ASP A 333 3.40 31.76 17.21
N VAL A 334 4.05 31.90 18.37
CA VAL A 334 3.32 32.11 19.62
C VAL A 334 2.63 33.48 19.66
N THR A 335 3.31 34.52 19.16
CA THR A 335 2.77 35.89 19.21
C THR A 335 1.59 36.08 18.24
N ASN A 336 1.73 35.59 17.00
CA ASN A 336 0.69 35.77 15.98
C ASN A 336 -0.44 34.74 16.15
N GLY A 337 -0.12 33.49 16.54
CA GLY A 337 -1.13 32.45 16.74
C GLY A 337 -2.04 32.68 17.95
N TYR A 338 -1.60 33.49 18.93
CA TYR A 338 -2.43 33.74 20.11
C TYR A 338 -3.75 34.43 19.75
N ASP A 339 -3.73 35.46 18.93
CA ASP A 339 -4.93 36.27 18.63
C ASP A 339 -5.95 35.42 17.85
N ASP A 340 -5.53 34.63 16.88
CA ASP A 340 -6.41 33.73 16.11
C ASP A 340 -7.08 32.68 17.02
N LEU A 341 -6.30 32.06 17.91
CA LEU A 341 -6.81 31.09 18.87
C LEU A 341 -7.70 31.72 19.92
N ALA A 342 -7.36 32.91 20.41
CA ALA A 342 -8.17 33.64 21.35
C ALA A 342 -9.51 34.05 20.73
N ASP A 343 -9.54 34.47 19.48
CA ASP A 343 -10.76 34.78 18.76
C ASP A 343 -11.68 33.56 18.63
N SER A 344 -11.12 32.39 18.37
CA SER A 344 -11.86 31.13 18.22
C SER A 344 -12.36 30.55 19.57
N LYS A 345 -11.63 30.74 20.66
CA LYS A 345 -11.87 30.08 21.96
C LYS A 345 -12.33 31.00 23.07
N ILE A 346 -11.84 32.25 23.11
CA ILE A 346 -12.12 33.20 24.16
C ILE A 346 -13.17 34.23 23.71
N ALA A 347 -13.08 34.74 22.49
CA ALA A 347 -14.00 35.77 22.01
C ALA A 347 -15.46 35.30 21.97
N ILE A 348 -15.69 34.01 21.75
CA ILE A 348 -17.01 33.37 21.71
C ILE A 348 -17.67 33.20 23.10
N LEU A 349 -16.92 33.33 24.19
CA LEU A 349 -17.47 33.26 25.56
C LEU A 349 -18.39 34.46 25.85
N GLU A 350 -19.40 34.26 26.72
CA GLU A 350 -20.25 35.34 27.19
C GLU A 350 -19.43 36.39 27.99
N SER A 351 -19.85 37.62 27.97
CA SER A 351 -19.15 38.71 28.66
C SER A 351 -18.99 38.50 30.18
N THR A 352 -19.90 37.73 30.78
CA THR A 352 -19.85 37.35 32.20
C THR A 352 -18.80 36.30 32.52
N ASP A 353 -18.38 35.52 31.51
CA ASP A 353 -17.35 34.50 31.64
C ASP A 353 -15.95 35.07 31.42
N LYS A 354 -15.81 36.27 30.84
CA LYS A 354 -14.53 36.90 30.53
C LYS A 354 -14.01 37.78 31.68
N PRO A 355 -12.69 37.76 31.95
CA PRO A 355 -12.05 38.77 32.81
C PRO A 355 -12.16 40.17 32.21
N SER A 356 -11.79 41.19 32.99
CA SER A 356 -11.69 42.57 32.49
C SER A 356 -10.65 42.68 31.36
N GLU A 357 -10.75 43.70 30.51
CA GLU A 357 -9.80 43.91 29.38
C GLU A 357 -8.33 43.98 29.85
N GLU A 358 -8.07 44.65 30.99
CA GLU A 358 -6.73 44.72 31.59
C GLU A 358 -6.22 43.36 32.03
N ASN A 359 -7.08 42.53 32.61
CA ASN A 359 -6.76 41.15 33.00
C ASN A 359 -6.55 40.24 31.80
N LEU A 360 -7.39 40.38 30.75
CA LEU A 360 -7.21 39.66 29.48
C LEU A 360 -5.85 39.95 28.87
N LYS A 361 -5.43 41.21 28.81
CA LYS A 361 -4.11 41.60 28.32
C LYS A 361 -2.98 40.98 29.16
N THR A 362 -3.13 41.03 30.49
CA THR A 362 -2.14 40.44 31.41
C THR A 362 -2.02 38.93 31.22
N ILE A 363 -3.15 38.25 31.05
CA ILE A 363 -3.17 36.79 30.77
C ILE A 363 -2.53 36.47 29.42
N LYS A 364 -2.86 37.25 28.36
CA LYS A 364 -2.24 37.13 27.04
C LYS A 364 -0.73 37.22 27.14
N ASP A 365 -0.20 38.32 27.69
CA ASP A 365 1.23 38.59 27.75
C ASP A 365 2.00 37.51 28.55
N LYS A 366 1.39 37.02 29.65
CA LYS A 366 1.99 35.94 30.45
C LYS A 366 1.92 34.59 29.77
N THR A 367 0.79 34.27 29.11
CA THR A 367 0.63 33.01 28.38
C THR A 367 1.63 32.91 27.23
N ILE A 368 1.77 33.96 26.42
CA ILE A 368 2.77 34.05 25.35
C ILE A 368 4.17 33.82 25.94
N SER A 369 4.55 34.57 26.99
CA SER A 369 5.86 34.47 27.63
C SER A 369 6.12 33.06 28.20
N ALA A 370 5.11 32.42 28.79
CA ALA A 370 5.23 31.07 29.34
C ALA A 370 5.45 30.02 28.25
N VAL A 371 4.68 30.09 27.16
CA VAL A 371 4.82 29.16 26.03
C VAL A 371 6.22 29.31 25.39
N ILE A 372 6.66 30.54 25.11
CA ILE A 372 7.98 30.79 24.54
C ILE A 372 9.08 30.20 25.44
N ALA A 373 9.01 30.42 26.75
CA ALA A 373 9.98 29.89 27.70
C ALA A 373 9.97 28.34 27.70
N GLU A 374 8.80 27.71 27.75
CA GLU A 374 8.65 26.26 27.78
C GLU A 374 9.18 25.59 26.51
N VAL A 375 8.87 26.15 25.33
CA VAL A 375 9.38 25.64 24.05
C VAL A 375 10.89 25.84 23.94
N THR A 376 11.41 27.02 24.34
CA THR A 376 12.86 27.32 24.30
C THR A 376 13.64 26.44 25.28
N GLU A 377 13.06 26.06 26.42
CA GLU A 377 13.63 25.10 27.37
C GLU A 377 13.57 23.65 26.88
N GLY A 378 12.90 23.37 25.77
CA GLY A 378 12.76 22.03 25.19
C GLY A 378 11.82 21.11 25.97
N LYS A 379 10.78 21.65 26.63
CA LYS A 379 9.77 20.83 27.26
C LYS A 379 8.99 20.03 26.23
N THR A 380 8.60 18.84 26.60
CA THR A 380 7.76 17.93 25.77
C THR A 380 6.28 18.09 26.04
N GLU A 381 5.92 18.71 27.16
CA GLU A 381 4.53 18.93 27.56
C GLU A 381 4.34 20.36 28.08
N VAL A 382 3.18 20.93 27.82
CA VAL A 382 2.80 22.26 28.28
C VAL A 382 2.43 22.23 29.76
N THR A 383 2.87 23.22 30.53
CA THR A 383 2.51 23.35 31.95
C THR A 383 1.11 23.95 32.07
N ASP A 384 0.27 23.44 32.96
CA ASP A 384 -1.03 24.06 33.30
C ASP A 384 -0.82 25.22 34.29
N ASP A 385 -1.07 26.43 33.82
CA ASP A 385 -0.96 27.66 34.67
C ASP A 385 -2.27 27.97 35.41
N VAL A 386 -3.31 27.18 35.23
CA VAL A 386 -4.59 27.32 35.93
C VAL A 386 -4.51 26.62 37.28
N THR A 387 -4.66 27.35 38.34
CA THR A 387 -4.79 26.80 39.68
C THR A 387 -6.27 26.61 40.02
N GLU A 388 -6.63 25.38 40.35
CA GLU A 388 -7.96 25.04 40.84
C GLU A 388 -7.92 24.90 42.37
N THR A 389 -8.86 25.55 43.04
CA THR A 389 -9.01 25.47 44.51
C THR A 389 -10.42 25.03 44.83
N GLU A 390 -10.56 23.94 45.57
CA GLU A 390 -11.85 23.46 46.04
C GLU A 390 -12.22 24.20 47.32
N VAL A 391 -13.41 24.82 47.32
CA VAL A 391 -14.00 25.44 48.51
C VAL A 391 -14.95 24.41 49.11
N PRO A 392 -14.68 23.88 50.32
CA PRO A 392 -15.48 22.83 50.90
C PRO A 392 -16.92 23.27 51.11
N ALA A 393 -17.87 22.32 51.01
CA ALA A 393 -19.28 22.55 51.37
C ALA A 393 -19.42 23.00 52.81
N THR A 394 -20.34 23.95 53.05
CA THR A 394 -20.80 24.35 54.39
C THR A 394 -22.24 23.89 54.61
N GLU A 395 -22.82 24.08 55.81
CA GLU A 395 -24.22 23.72 56.03
C GLU A 395 -25.23 24.47 55.16
N GLU A 396 -24.79 25.57 54.53
CA GLU A 396 -25.64 26.46 53.70
C GLU A 396 -25.24 26.51 52.22
N THR A 397 -24.05 25.94 51.82
CA THR A 397 -23.52 25.99 50.45
C THR A 397 -22.92 24.67 50.01
N GLU A 398 -23.17 24.30 48.75
CA GLU A 398 -22.49 23.17 48.10
C GLU A 398 -21.01 23.49 47.88
N ALA A 399 -20.18 22.42 47.75
CA ALA A 399 -18.77 22.57 47.39
C ALA A 399 -18.66 23.27 46.04
N THR A 400 -17.80 24.29 45.96
CA THR A 400 -17.57 25.05 44.72
C THR A 400 -16.10 25.05 44.38
N LYS A 401 -15.78 25.14 43.09
CA LYS A 401 -14.41 25.27 42.59
C LYS A 401 -14.15 26.71 42.17
N THR A 402 -13.01 27.23 42.53
CA THR A 402 -12.52 28.52 42.06
C THR A 402 -11.28 28.34 41.23
N TYR A 403 -11.14 29.11 40.16
CA TYR A 403 -10.04 29.04 39.23
C TYR A 403 -9.27 30.34 39.21
N THR A 404 -7.95 30.23 39.23
CA THR A 404 -7.08 31.39 39.06
C THR A 404 -6.00 31.08 38.02
N ILE A 405 -5.65 32.08 37.20
CA ILE A 405 -4.53 32.02 36.26
C ILE A 405 -3.65 33.25 36.48
N TYR A 406 -2.37 33.03 36.73
CA TYR A 406 -1.40 34.06 37.08
C TYR A 406 -1.87 34.99 38.23
N GLY A 407 -2.64 34.45 39.18
CA GLY A 407 -3.23 35.20 40.30
C GLY A 407 -4.50 35.97 39.99
N ILE A 408 -5.05 35.86 38.78
CA ILE A 408 -6.29 36.47 38.34
C ILE A 408 -7.43 35.44 38.47
N SER A 409 -8.50 35.81 39.18
CA SER A 409 -9.69 34.94 39.29
C SER A 409 -10.45 34.88 37.98
N VAL A 410 -10.79 33.66 37.53
CA VAL A 410 -11.48 33.39 36.27
C VAL A 410 -12.61 32.40 36.44
N THR A 411 -13.51 32.30 35.47
CA THR A 411 -14.54 31.26 35.42
C THR A 411 -13.96 29.92 34.91
N ASP A 412 -14.66 28.82 35.17
CA ASP A 412 -14.31 27.50 34.65
C ASP A 412 -14.20 27.48 33.11
N LYS A 413 -15.17 28.09 32.43
CA LYS A 413 -15.20 28.19 30.97
C LYS A 413 -13.98 28.94 30.42
N PHE A 414 -13.58 30.03 31.05
CA PHE A 414 -12.39 30.78 30.65
C PHE A 414 -11.11 29.99 30.94
N ALA A 415 -11.05 29.32 32.09
CA ALA A 415 -9.94 28.45 32.44
C ALA A 415 -9.74 27.33 31.42
N SER A 416 -10.83 26.70 30.96
CA SER A 416 -10.81 25.68 29.92
C SER A 416 -10.36 26.24 28.56
N ALA A 417 -10.90 27.39 28.16
CA ALA A 417 -10.53 28.04 26.90
C ALA A 417 -9.05 28.43 26.85
N ILE A 418 -8.47 28.95 27.92
CA ILE A 418 -7.06 29.36 27.95
C ILE A 418 -6.10 28.14 27.96
N ARG A 419 -6.50 27.00 28.58
CA ARG A 419 -5.76 25.76 28.49
C ARG A 419 -5.66 25.28 27.04
N GLU A 420 -6.79 25.32 26.30
CA GLU A 420 -6.80 24.96 24.87
C GLU A 420 -5.92 25.89 24.04
N VAL A 421 -6.03 27.22 24.25
CA VAL A 421 -5.17 28.23 23.60
C VAL A 421 -3.69 27.93 23.87
N LYS A 422 -3.31 27.76 25.14
CA LYS A 422 -1.93 27.53 25.53
C LYS A 422 -1.39 26.21 24.93
N SER A 423 -2.18 25.14 24.98
CA SER A 423 -1.79 23.83 24.42
C SER A 423 -1.61 23.89 22.90
N SER A 424 -2.51 24.57 22.19
CA SER A 424 -2.40 24.73 20.73
C SER A 424 -1.19 25.57 20.33
N LEU A 425 -0.91 26.66 21.04
CA LEU A 425 0.29 27.49 20.81
C LEU A 425 1.58 26.69 21.04
N PHE A 426 1.64 25.92 22.13
CA PHE A 426 2.80 25.10 22.43
C PHE A 426 3.05 24.05 21.32
N THR A 427 1.99 23.39 20.86
CA THR A 427 2.08 22.40 19.78
C THR A 427 2.54 23.04 18.47
N SER A 428 1.96 24.18 18.08
CA SER A 428 2.36 24.90 16.86
C SER A 428 3.82 25.34 16.92
N ALA A 429 4.24 25.95 18.03
CA ALA A 429 5.61 26.45 18.18
C ALA A 429 6.68 25.33 18.22
N THR A 430 6.34 24.15 18.78
CA THR A 430 7.25 23.00 18.76
C THR A 430 7.39 22.40 17.37
N GLN A 431 6.31 22.38 16.58
CA GLN A 431 6.34 21.91 15.18
C GLN A 431 7.10 22.88 14.28
N GLY A 432 6.88 24.19 14.41
CA GLY A 432 7.55 25.24 13.63
C GLY A 432 9.05 25.33 13.86
N SER A 433 9.55 24.83 14.99
CA SER A 433 10.99 24.79 15.32
C SER A 433 11.69 23.45 15.04
N THR A 434 11.01 22.50 14.40
CA THR A 434 11.55 21.17 14.10
C THR A 434 12.64 21.24 13.03
N VAL A 435 13.78 20.63 13.30
CA VAL A 435 14.86 20.48 12.32
C VAL A 435 14.55 19.33 11.39
N ASN A 436 14.68 19.54 10.09
CA ASN A 436 14.59 18.51 9.08
C ASN A 436 15.95 17.81 8.97
N GLU A 437 16.14 16.75 9.76
CA GLU A 437 17.34 15.93 9.72
C GLU A 437 17.22 14.87 8.63
N GLU A 438 18.32 14.60 7.96
CA GLU A 438 18.41 13.59 6.90
C GLU A 438 17.37 13.78 5.75
N ALA A 439 17.10 15.03 5.40
CA ALA A 439 16.20 15.33 4.28
C ALA A 439 16.82 14.93 2.93
N THR A 440 15.99 14.43 2.03
CA THR A 440 16.37 13.94 0.70
C THR A 440 16.09 14.97 -0.39
N TYR A 441 16.78 14.85 -1.52
CA TYR A 441 16.54 15.69 -2.70
C TYR A 441 15.16 15.41 -3.31
N ILE A 442 14.44 16.48 -3.59
CA ILE A 442 13.19 16.42 -4.34
C ILE A 442 13.49 16.69 -5.80
N ALA A 443 13.45 15.66 -6.61
CA ALA A 443 13.70 15.78 -8.05
C ALA A 443 12.61 16.62 -8.74
N PRO A 444 12.98 17.41 -9.80
CA PRO A 444 12.00 18.15 -10.57
C PRO A 444 10.88 17.26 -11.14
N THR A 445 9.65 17.72 -11.02
CA THR A 445 8.47 17.09 -11.65
C THR A 445 8.16 17.78 -12.97
N LYS A 446 7.30 17.20 -13.81
CA LYS A 446 6.80 17.85 -15.03
C LYS A 446 5.33 18.19 -14.85
N ASP A 447 4.98 19.42 -15.19
CA ASP A 447 3.60 19.86 -15.27
C ASP A 447 2.83 19.21 -16.44
N ALA A 448 1.54 19.50 -16.56
CA ALA A 448 0.68 18.96 -17.62
C ALA A 448 1.16 19.32 -19.06
N ASP A 449 1.94 20.38 -19.21
CA ASP A 449 2.52 20.85 -20.48
C ASP A 449 3.94 20.28 -20.72
N GLY A 450 4.44 19.45 -19.80
CA GLY A 450 5.76 18.81 -19.86
C GLY A 450 6.91 19.73 -19.44
N LYS A 451 6.62 20.89 -18.84
CA LYS A 451 7.60 21.82 -18.30
C LYS A 451 8.06 21.34 -16.93
N GLU A 452 9.36 21.32 -16.69
CA GLU A 452 9.92 20.98 -15.38
C GLU A 452 9.53 22.02 -14.33
N GLU A 453 8.86 21.55 -13.29
CA GLU A 453 8.65 22.27 -12.04
C GLU A 453 9.76 21.88 -11.08
N LYS A 454 10.62 22.85 -10.77
CA LYS A 454 11.77 22.64 -9.90
C LYS A 454 11.42 23.05 -8.49
N ASP A 455 11.73 22.19 -7.55
CA ASP A 455 11.81 22.58 -6.14
C ASP A 455 13.08 23.41 -5.93
N ALA A 456 12.90 24.72 -5.89
CA ALA A 456 14.01 25.68 -5.80
C ALA A 456 14.77 25.56 -4.47
N LEU A 457 14.08 25.20 -3.37
CA LEU A 457 14.72 24.94 -2.07
C LEU A 457 15.63 23.72 -2.15
N SER A 458 15.13 22.61 -2.70
CA SER A 458 15.90 21.38 -2.88
C SER A 458 17.12 21.60 -3.77
N GLU A 459 16.96 22.33 -4.90
CA GLU A 459 18.10 22.69 -5.75
C GLU A 459 19.17 23.49 -4.99
N TRP A 460 18.75 24.43 -4.15
CA TRP A 460 19.68 25.21 -3.36
C TRP A 460 20.38 24.37 -2.28
N LEU A 461 19.62 23.58 -1.50
CA LEU A 461 20.15 22.76 -0.40
C LEU A 461 21.20 21.76 -0.88
N PHE A 462 21.01 21.15 -2.05
CA PHE A 462 21.89 20.12 -2.62
C PHE A 462 22.95 20.65 -3.58
N SER A 463 23.05 21.97 -3.76
CA SER A 463 24.11 22.58 -4.58
C SER A 463 25.49 22.34 -3.96
N ALA A 464 26.45 21.93 -4.79
CA ALA A 464 27.79 21.46 -4.34
C ALA A 464 28.65 22.51 -3.64
N ASP A 465 28.33 23.79 -3.75
CA ASP A 465 29.07 24.91 -3.14
C ASP A 465 28.48 25.37 -1.80
N ARG A 466 27.40 24.73 -1.33
CA ARG A 466 26.75 25.06 -0.05
C ARG A 466 27.62 24.69 1.14
N LYS A 467 27.49 25.49 2.21
CA LYS A 467 28.18 25.30 3.49
C LYS A 467 27.19 25.45 4.63
N ALA A 468 27.49 24.74 5.72
CA ALA A 468 26.71 24.90 6.96
C ALA A 468 26.61 26.37 7.37
N ASN A 469 25.49 26.74 7.97
CA ASN A 469 25.11 28.09 8.41
C ASN A 469 24.80 29.07 7.26
N GLU A 470 24.66 28.60 6.03
CA GLU A 470 24.10 29.43 4.96
C GLU A 470 22.58 29.47 5.05
N ILE A 471 21.99 30.59 4.61
CA ILE A 471 20.56 30.84 4.64
C ILE A 471 20.12 31.23 3.23
N THR A 472 18.92 30.79 2.85
CA THR A 472 18.26 31.20 1.63
C THR A 472 16.83 31.61 1.89
N THR A 473 16.26 32.37 0.98
CA THR A 473 14.81 32.60 0.87
C THR A 473 14.35 32.18 -0.52
N VAL A 474 13.35 31.34 -0.57
CA VAL A 474 12.71 30.89 -1.79
C VAL A 474 11.28 31.43 -1.80
N GLU A 475 10.84 31.99 -2.92
CA GLU A 475 9.47 32.46 -3.10
C GLU A 475 8.75 31.58 -4.12
N GLU A 476 7.53 31.18 -3.79
CA GLU A 476 6.62 30.46 -4.68
C GLU A 476 5.32 31.25 -4.85
N GLY A 477 4.78 31.21 -6.07
CA GLY A 477 3.56 31.95 -6.42
C GLY A 477 3.85 33.37 -6.94
N ASP A 478 3.11 33.77 -7.99
CA ASP A 478 3.31 35.08 -8.68
C ASP A 478 2.24 36.12 -8.32
N GLY A 479 1.56 35.94 -7.18
CA GLY A 479 0.43 36.80 -6.75
C GLY A 479 0.76 38.28 -6.64
N ALA A 480 2.04 38.63 -6.34
CA ALA A 480 2.47 40.03 -6.23
C ALA A 480 2.40 40.81 -7.56
N ASN A 481 2.72 40.15 -8.68
CA ASN A 481 2.76 40.75 -10.02
C ASN A 481 1.48 40.51 -10.80
N SER A 482 0.60 39.64 -10.34
CA SER A 482 -0.62 39.27 -11.07
C SER A 482 -1.65 40.37 -11.08
N THR A 483 -2.35 40.51 -12.22
CA THR A 483 -3.53 41.35 -12.39
C THR A 483 -4.82 40.58 -12.23
N GLU A 484 -4.75 39.24 -12.33
CA GLU A 484 -5.85 38.29 -12.15
C GLU A 484 -5.40 37.16 -11.23
N ILE A 485 -6.32 36.65 -10.41
CA ILE A 485 -6.06 35.49 -9.56
C ILE A 485 -6.43 34.23 -10.33
N THR A 486 -5.46 33.34 -10.43
CA THR A 486 -5.56 32.00 -11.03
C THR A 486 -5.13 30.96 -9.99
N ALA A 487 -5.27 29.68 -10.27
CA ALA A 487 -4.82 28.62 -9.36
C ALA A 487 -3.32 28.73 -8.99
N SER A 488 -2.49 29.26 -9.89
CA SER A 488 -1.05 29.47 -9.63
C SER A 488 -0.72 30.78 -8.90
N THR A 489 -1.66 31.71 -8.78
CA THR A 489 -1.45 33.04 -8.17
C THR A 489 -2.30 33.28 -6.93
N GLU A 490 -3.17 32.35 -6.55
CA GLU A 490 -4.03 32.44 -5.36
C GLU A 490 -3.29 32.20 -4.03
N LYS A 491 -2.08 31.66 -4.11
CA LYS A 491 -1.19 31.44 -2.95
C LYS A 491 0.17 32.04 -3.22
N PHE A 492 0.77 32.52 -2.16
CA PHE A 492 2.16 32.99 -2.14
C PHE A 492 2.83 32.44 -0.90
N THR A 493 4.03 31.90 -1.04
CA THR A 493 4.88 31.42 0.05
C THR A 493 6.24 32.07 -0.04
N ALA A 494 6.75 32.61 1.06
CA ALA A 494 8.14 32.96 1.24
C ALA A 494 8.75 32.03 2.27
N GLU A 495 9.54 31.05 1.80
CA GLU A 495 10.20 30.06 2.64
C GLU A 495 11.65 30.47 2.90
N VAL A 496 12.06 30.48 4.17
CA VAL A 496 13.43 30.76 4.61
C VAL A 496 14.03 29.48 5.18
N ALA A 497 15.15 29.05 4.62
CA ALA A 497 15.84 27.85 5.08
C ALA A 497 17.23 28.17 5.63
N TYR A 498 17.57 27.56 6.77
CA TYR A 498 18.88 27.58 7.43
C TYR A 498 19.54 26.22 7.26
N LEU A 499 20.64 26.15 6.53
CA LEU A 499 21.38 24.92 6.28
C LEU A 499 22.27 24.57 7.48
N ILE A 500 21.92 23.50 8.19
CA ILE A 500 22.65 23.03 9.38
C ILE A 500 23.86 22.20 8.95
N LYS A 501 23.66 21.27 7.99
CA LYS A 501 24.70 20.42 7.46
C LYS A 501 24.54 20.31 5.94
N ALA A 502 25.59 20.66 5.20
CA ALA A 502 25.60 20.56 3.74
C ALA A 502 25.50 19.10 3.28
N ALA A 503 25.14 18.92 2.02
CA ALA A 503 24.89 17.60 1.44
C ALA A 503 26.01 16.59 1.76
N TYR A 504 25.61 15.42 2.28
CA TYR A 504 26.52 14.37 2.73
C TYR A 504 25.97 12.98 2.41
N LYS A 505 26.88 12.00 2.32
CA LYS A 505 26.54 10.58 2.21
C LYS A 505 26.08 10.05 3.57
N ASP A 506 25.04 9.24 3.59
CA ASP A 506 24.72 8.44 4.75
C ASP A 506 25.65 7.20 4.78
N GLU A 507 26.69 7.27 5.60
CA GLU A 507 27.68 6.20 5.77
C GLU A 507 27.29 5.20 6.86
N THR A 508 26.04 5.17 7.29
CA THR A 508 25.54 4.16 8.24
C THR A 508 25.69 2.77 7.62
N PRO A 509 26.38 1.82 8.29
CA PRO A 509 26.48 0.46 7.77
C PRO A 509 25.12 -0.21 7.73
N CYS A 510 24.80 -0.88 6.62
CA CYS A 510 23.65 -1.78 6.56
C CYS A 510 23.86 -2.96 7.51
N ARG A 511 22.78 -3.67 7.85
CA ARG A 511 22.79 -4.82 8.75
C ARG A 511 22.25 -6.07 8.06
N ASP A 512 22.83 -7.22 8.38
CA ASP A 512 22.26 -8.52 8.03
C ASP A 512 21.38 -8.97 9.20
N VAL A 513 20.10 -9.29 8.92
CA VAL A 513 19.10 -9.63 9.94
C VAL A 513 18.23 -10.80 9.51
N ALA A 514 17.97 -11.72 10.43
CA ALA A 514 16.90 -12.71 10.31
C ALA A 514 15.76 -12.30 11.23
N TYR A 515 14.52 -12.41 10.77
CA TYR A 515 13.36 -12.11 11.61
C TYR A 515 12.17 -13.04 11.34
N MET A 516 11.33 -13.17 12.35
CA MET A 516 10.09 -13.94 12.34
C MET A 516 8.96 -13.04 12.83
N VAL A 517 7.78 -13.16 12.22
CA VAL A 517 6.57 -12.42 12.59
C VAL A 517 5.53 -13.38 13.14
N TYR A 518 4.96 -13.06 14.28
CA TYR A 518 3.94 -13.85 14.97
C TYR A 518 2.65 -13.04 15.12
N ALA A 519 1.50 -13.71 15.05
CA ALA A 519 0.17 -13.11 15.17
C ALA A 519 -0.24 -12.82 16.63
N SER A 520 0.62 -13.07 17.62
CA SER A 520 0.38 -12.74 19.02
C SER A 520 1.67 -12.62 19.81
N GLU A 521 1.65 -11.79 20.84
CA GLU A 521 2.77 -11.61 21.76
C GLU A 521 3.19 -12.92 22.46
N ASP A 522 2.22 -13.73 22.87
CA ASP A 522 2.47 -15.03 23.52
C ASP A 522 3.19 -16.01 22.59
N ALA A 523 2.84 -16.02 21.29
CA ALA A 523 3.52 -16.84 20.30
C ALA A 523 4.97 -16.37 20.07
N ALA A 524 5.19 -15.07 19.97
CA ALA A 524 6.52 -14.49 19.85
C ALA A 524 7.39 -14.74 21.10
N LYS A 525 6.83 -14.65 22.32
CA LYS A 525 7.53 -15.01 23.57
C LYS A 525 7.93 -16.47 23.62
N LYS A 526 7.08 -17.40 23.15
CA LYS A 526 7.43 -18.82 23.05
C LYS A 526 8.60 -19.04 22.09
N ALA A 527 8.65 -18.33 20.96
CA ALA A 527 9.77 -18.41 20.05
C ALA A 527 11.07 -17.91 20.70
N ILE A 528 11.05 -16.81 21.44
CA ILE A 528 12.20 -16.32 22.20
C ILE A 528 12.67 -17.36 23.22
N GLU A 529 11.77 -18.00 23.95
CA GLU A 529 12.15 -19.07 24.89
C GLU A 529 12.78 -20.28 24.19
N ALA A 530 12.28 -20.66 22.99
CA ALA A 530 12.89 -21.69 22.18
C ALA A 530 14.32 -21.32 21.74
N ILE A 531 14.51 -20.07 21.31
CA ILE A 531 15.82 -19.54 20.87
C ILE A 531 16.84 -19.57 22.04
N LYS A 532 16.43 -19.23 23.27
CA LYS A 532 17.31 -19.26 24.46
C LYS A 532 17.95 -20.61 24.73
N GLY A 533 17.31 -21.69 24.29
CA GLY A 533 17.80 -23.07 24.44
C GLY A 533 18.80 -23.52 23.37
N ILE A 534 19.06 -22.70 22.35
CA ILE A 534 19.89 -23.07 21.20
C ILE A 534 21.36 -22.75 21.49
N GLU A 535 22.21 -23.78 21.51
CA GLU A 535 23.66 -23.60 21.59
C GLU A 535 24.22 -23.15 20.22
N ASP A 536 25.21 -22.24 20.22
CA ASP A 536 25.83 -21.69 19.03
C ASP A 536 24.79 -21.18 18.01
N LEU A 537 23.91 -20.27 18.48
CA LEU A 537 22.86 -19.67 17.67
C LEU A 537 23.44 -18.96 16.44
N ASP A 538 22.93 -19.33 15.28
CA ASP A 538 23.19 -18.66 14.01
C ASP A 538 21.85 -18.35 13.30
N LYS A 539 21.91 -17.71 12.12
CA LYS A 539 20.70 -17.33 11.38
C LYS A 539 19.84 -18.53 10.95
N ASP A 540 20.47 -19.67 10.62
CA ASP A 540 19.74 -20.83 10.10
C ASP A 540 19.00 -21.52 11.26
N LYS A 541 19.67 -21.73 12.38
CA LYS A 541 19.04 -22.25 13.62
C LYS A 541 17.96 -21.31 14.16
N PHE A 542 18.17 -19.99 14.03
CA PHE A 542 17.16 -19.00 14.39
C PHE A 542 15.91 -19.17 13.53
N LEU A 543 16.05 -19.24 12.20
CA LEU A 543 14.93 -19.39 11.26
C LEU A 543 14.25 -20.78 11.34
N GLU A 544 14.96 -21.83 11.82
CA GLU A 544 14.33 -23.13 12.05
C GLU A 544 13.20 -23.06 13.11
N VAL A 545 13.28 -22.13 14.08
CA VAL A 545 12.24 -21.92 15.09
C VAL A 545 10.91 -21.48 14.45
N ALA A 546 10.95 -20.77 13.32
CA ALA A 546 9.75 -20.36 12.60
C ALA A 546 8.89 -21.53 12.09
N ASN A 547 9.50 -22.70 11.92
CA ASN A 547 8.87 -23.90 11.37
C ASN A 547 8.30 -24.84 12.43
N ASP A 548 8.26 -24.41 13.70
CA ASP A 548 7.65 -25.21 14.79
C ASP A 548 6.16 -25.42 14.51
N LYS A 549 5.73 -26.69 14.42
CA LYS A 549 4.34 -27.06 14.11
C LYS A 549 3.33 -26.61 15.18
N GLU A 550 3.79 -26.45 16.43
CA GLU A 550 2.94 -26.01 17.55
C GLU A 550 2.92 -24.49 17.70
N ASN A 551 3.91 -23.80 17.13
CA ASN A 551 4.05 -22.35 17.19
C ASN A 551 4.66 -21.78 15.89
N PRO A 552 4.04 -22.00 14.72
CA PRO A 552 4.60 -21.55 13.46
C PRO A 552 4.60 -20.01 13.36
N ALA A 553 5.65 -19.45 12.80
CA ALA A 553 5.65 -18.03 12.44
C ALA A 553 4.69 -17.78 11.26
N ALA A 554 4.01 -16.64 11.27
CA ALA A 554 3.20 -16.21 10.14
C ALA A 554 4.08 -15.83 8.93
N ARG A 555 5.28 -15.32 9.20
CA ARG A 555 6.30 -14.97 8.21
C ARG A 555 7.68 -15.11 8.83
N ASN A 556 8.67 -15.52 8.03
CA ASN A 556 10.08 -15.43 8.39
C ASN A 556 10.89 -15.00 7.18
N GLU A 557 11.99 -14.32 7.43
CA GLU A 557 12.85 -13.79 6.37
C GLU A 557 14.28 -13.60 6.87
N TYR A 558 15.24 -13.75 5.96
CA TYR A 558 16.59 -13.28 6.14
C TYR A 558 16.86 -12.16 5.14
N ALA A 559 17.09 -10.95 5.65
CA ALA A 559 17.43 -9.79 4.87
C ALA A 559 18.93 -9.52 4.97
N GLU A 560 19.60 -9.58 3.84
CA GLU A 560 20.96 -9.08 3.68
C GLU A 560 20.92 -7.60 3.34
N GLU A 561 21.93 -6.86 3.83
CA GLU A 561 22.12 -5.45 3.48
C GLU A 561 20.91 -4.56 3.88
N TYR A 562 20.24 -4.87 5.00
CA TYR A 562 19.12 -4.07 5.48
C TYR A 562 19.60 -2.65 5.86
N ALA A 563 19.03 -1.63 5.23
CA ALA A 563 19.38 -0.23 5.46
C ALA A 563 18.44 0.42 6.49
N LYS A 564 18.99 1.26 7.37
CA LYS A 564 18.21 2.00 8.39
C LYS A 564 17.14 2.88 7.73
N GLY A 565 15.93 2.85 8.24
CA GLY A 565 14.81 3.66 7.75
C GLY A 565 14.10 3.09 6.52
N THR A 566 14.37 1.84 6.12
CA THR A 566 13.66 1.18 5.03
C THR A 566 12.39 0.44 5.49
N SER A 567 12.20 0.28 6.79
CA SER A 567 10.97 -0.25 7.38
C SER A 567 10.11 0.85 7.97
N TYR A 568 8.80 0.66 7.96
CA TYR A 568 7.84 1.49 8.70
C TYR A 568 7.81 1.17 10.21
N GLU A 569 8.52 0.10 10.64
CA GLU A 569 8.57 -0.35 12.03
C GLU A 569 9.75 0.30 12.76
N THR A 570 9.58 1.52 13.25
CA THR A 570 10.61 2.30 13.92
C THR A 570 11.27 1.55 15.08
N ALA A 571 10.49 0.85 15.91
CA ALA A 571 11.02 0.10 17.04
C ALA A 571 11.93 -1.06 16.60
N PHE A 572 11.64 -1.68 15.44
CA PHE A 572 12.51 -2.71 14.86
C PHE A 572 13.83 -2.11 14.36
N ASP A 573 13.78 -0.98 13.66
CA ASP A 573 14.97 -0.26 13.21
C ASP A 573 15.84 0.16 14.38
N GLU A 574 15.28 0.78 15.41
CA GLU A 574 16.00 1.19 16.61
C GLU A 574 16.69 0.02 17.29
N TRP A 575 15.98 -1.10 17.45
CA TRP A 575 16.58 -2.31 18.00
C TRP A 575 17.72 -2.81 17.13
N LEU A 576 17.49 -3.00 15.83
CA LEU A 576 18.47 -3.60 14.90
C LEU A 576 19.77 -2.79 14.85
N PHE A 577 19.69 -1.46 14.77
CA PHE A 577 20.87 -0.60 14.65
C PHE A 577 21.56 -0.32 15.99
N SER A 578 20.96 -0.71 17.12
CA SER A 578 21.60 -0.73 18.45
C SER A 578 22.11 -2.11 18.87
N ALA A 579 21.68 -3.18 18.19
CA ALA A 579 21.98 -4.55 18.56
C ALA A 579 23.43 -4.93 18.30
N GLU A 580 24.04 -5.74 19.19
CA GLU A 580 25.35 -6.35 18.93
C GLU A 580 25.22 -7.51 17.94
N ALA A 581 26.28 -7.74 17.15
CA ALA A 581 26.32 -8.86 16.23
C ALA A 581 26.14 -10.19 16.97
N GLY A 582 25.27 -11.06 16.48
CA GLY A 582 24.94 -12.35 17.08
C GLY A 582 23.88 -12.26 18.18
N SER A 583 23.34 -11.09 18.50
CA SER A 583 22.25 -10.92 19.46
C SER A 583 20.86 -11.10 18.82
N TYR A 584 19.87 -11.38 19.65
CA TYR A 584 18.47 -11.45 19.25
C TYR A 584 17.59 -10.63 20.20
N THR A 585 16.34 -10.34 19.81
CA THR A 585 15.39 -9.58 20.63
C THR A 585 15.10 -10.29 21.95
N ALA A 586 15.31 -9.61 23.08
CA ALA A 586 15.01 -10.15 24.40
C ALA A 586 13.51 -10.24 24.70
N GLU A 587 12.74 -9.33 24.08
CA GLU A 587 11.27 -9.24 24.13
C GLU A 587 10.74 -9.07 22.71
N PRO A 588 9.49 -9.48 22.43
CA PRO A 588 8.87 -9.24 21.13
C PRO A 588 8.75 -7.75 20.82
N ILE A 589 9.02 -7.35 19.58
CA ILE A 589 8.77 -5.99 19.10
C ILE A 589 7.36 -5.95 18.51
N ALA A 590 6.48 -5.14 19.10
CA ALA A 590 5.14 -4.93 18.55
C ALA A 590 5.23 -4.16 17.23
N MET A 591 4.50 -4.62 16.22
CA MET A 591 4.38 -3.90 14.95
C MET A 591 3.34 -2.78 15.04
N SER A 592 3.42 -1.83 14.14
CA SER A 592 2.53 -0.66 14.08
C SER A 592 1.06 -1.03 13.84
N ASP A 593 0.78 -2.22 13.30
CA ASP A 593 -0.58 -2.78 13.14
C ASP A 593 -1.26 -3.16 14.47
N GLY A 594 -0.51 -3.18 15.58
CA GLY A 594 -0.99 -3.50 16.93
C GLY A 594 -1.39 -4.97 17.15
N SER A 595 -1.21 -5.83 16.14
CA SER A 595 -1.65 -7.23 16.18
C SER A 595 -0.54 -8.24 15.91
N SER A 596 0.58 -7.79 15.34
CA SER A 596 1.72 -8.63 14.97
C SER A 596 2.98 -8.29 15.77
N TYR A 597 3.87 -9.27 15.93
CA TYR A 597 5.06 -9.15 16.77
C TYR A 597 6.29 -9.71 16.06
N ILE A 598 7.38 -8.95 16.06
CA ILE A 598 8.65 -9.36 15.48
C ILE A 598 9.56 -9.97 16.54
N VAL A 599 10.20 -11.08 16.20
CA VAL A 599 11.37 -11.65 16.87
C VAL A 599 12.51 -11.62 15.87
N ALA A 600 13.64 -11.01 16.19
CA ALA A 600 14.73 -10.79 15.26
C ALA A 600 16.10 -11.21 15.80
N TYR A 601 17.02 -11.56 14.89
CA TYR A 601 18.41 -11.91 15.14
C TYR A 601 19.32 -11.03 14.27
N CYS A 602 20.17 -10.23 14.90
CA CYS A 602 21.15 -9.40 14.23
C CYS A 602 22.41 -10.23 13.92
N LYS A 603 22.65 -10.54 12.65
CA LYS A 603 23.89 -11.22 12.26
C LYS A 603 25.11 -10.30 12.36
N GLY A 604 24.92 -9.00 12.15
CA GLY A 604 25.96 -7.98 12.24
C GLY A 604 25.92 -6.97 11.10
N GLU A 605 26.98 -6.20 10.97
CA GLU A 605 27.13 -5.24 9.87
C GLU A 605 27.33 -5.96 8.55
N SER A 606 26.66 -5.50 7.50
CA SER A 606 26.87 -5.94 6.12
C SER A 606 28.07 -5.21 5.50
N LYS A 607 28.35 -5.52 4.23
CA LYS A 607 29.46 -4.86 3.50
C LYS A 607 29.06 -3.49 2.94
N LEU A 608 27.78 -3.21 2.80
CA LEU A 608 27.30 -1.97 2.21
C LEU A 608 27.03 -0.91 3.26
N LEU A 609 27.27 0.33 2.86
CA LEU A 609 26.80 1.53 3.55
C LEU A 609 25.41 1.91 2.99
N LYS A 610 24.62 2.65 3.75
CA LYS A 610 23.26 3.03 3.38
C LYS A 610 23.18 3.74 2.02
N TRP A 611 24.10 4.70 1.75
CA TRP A 611 24.12 5.35 0.44
C TRP A 611 24.37 4.37 -0.71
N GLN A 612 25.22 3.35 -0.52
CA GLN A 612 25.49 2.31 -1.52
C GLN A 612 24.27 1.41 -1.74
N TYR A 613 23.56 1.09 -0.66
CA TYR A 613 22.31 0.35 -0.73
C TYR A 613 21.25 1.10 -1.56
N MET A 614 21.09 2.41 -1.33
CA MET A 614 20.14 3.24 -2.07
C MET A 614 20.45 3.22 -3.57
N VAL A 615 21.71 3.47 -3.93
CA VAL A 615 22.17 3.42 -5.34
C VAL A 615 21.95 2.04 -5.94
N LYS A 616 22.29 0.97 -5.20
CA LYS A 616 22.09 -0.42 -5.65
C LYS A 616 20.61 -0.74 -5.87
N ALA A 617 19.73 -0.24 -5.02
CA ALA A 617 18.29 -0.43 -5.15
C ALA A 617 17.73 0.24 -6.41
N ASP A 618 18.16 1.46 -6.72
CA ASP A 618 17.74 2.17 -7.94
C ASP A 618 18.27 1.49 -9.21
N LEU A 619 19.55 1.14 -9.25
CA LEU A 619 20.15 0.39 -10.35
C LEU A 619 19.45 -0.97 -10.55
N TYR A 620 19.10 -1.65 -9.46
CA TYR A 620 18.33 -2.89 -9.53
C TYR A 620 16.94 -2.66 -10.15
N SER A 621 16.22 -1.64 -9.69
CA SER A 621 14.88 -1.31 -10.21
C SER A 621 14.92 -1.00 -11.70
N GLU A 622 15.87 -0.18 -12.13
CA GLU A 622 16.08 0.18 -13.54
C GLU A 622 16.40 -1.05 -14.39
N ARG A 623 17.43 -1.80 -14.01
CA ARG A 623 17.91 -2.98 -14.78
C ARG A 623 16.87 -4.10 -14.80
N TYR A 624 16.15 -4.31 -13.70
CA TYR A 624 15.08 -5.31 -13.65
C TYR A 624 13.90 -4.93 -14.54
N THR A 625 13.51 -3.65 -14.53
CA THR A 625 12.47 -3.14 -15.43
C THR A 625 12.88 -3.27 -16.89
N ALA A 626 14.07 -2.81 -17.26
CA ALA A 626 14.60 -2.94 -18.60
C ALA A 626 14.67 -4.41 -19.06
N ARG A 627 15.06 -5.33 -18.16
CA ARG A 627 15.11 -6.77 -18.46
C ARG A 627 13.73 -7.37 -18.71
N ARG A 628 12.73 -6.94 -17.95
CA ARG A 628 11.33 -7.36 -18.17
C ARG A 628 10.77 -6.82 -19.48
N GLU A 629 11.04 -5.57 -19.81
CA GLU A 629 10.65 -4.96 -21.09
C GLU A 629 11.29 -5.68 -22.27
N GLU A 630 12.59 -5.90 -22.24
CA GLU A 630 13.31 -6.67 -23.26
C GLU A 630 12.70 -8.07 -23.46
N MET A 631 12.39 -8.76 -22.37
CA MET A 631 11.75 -10.07 -22.40
C MET A 631 10.39 -10.00 -23.11
N THR A 632 9.55 -9.03 -22.71
CA THR A 632 8.21 -8.85 -23.27
C THR A 632 8.28 -8.53 -24.76
N GLU A 633 9.12 -7.59 -25.17
CA GLU A 633 9.33 -7.22 -26.59
C GLU A 633 9.78 -8.41 -27.45
N ASN A 634 10.68 -9.24 -26.93
CA ASN A 634 11.20 -10.38 -27.66
C ASN A 634 10.15 -11.47 -27.94
N PHE A 635 9.16 -11.62 -27.10
CA PHE A 635 8.23 -12.73 -27.15
C PHE A 635 6.78 -12.35 -27.46
N GLU A 636 6.30 -11.18 -27.02
CA GLU A 636 4.87 -10.84 -27.08
C GLU A 636 4.29 -10.93 -28.50
N SER A 637 5.05 -10.47 -29.50
CA SER A 637 4.64 -10.52 -30.91
C SER A 637 4.52 -11.93 -31.48
N ASN A 638 5.12 -12.93 -30.82
CA ASN A 638 5.17 -14.32 -31.26
C ASN A 638 4.11 -15.19 -30.57
N ILE A 639 3.39 -14.64 -29.59
CA ILE A 639 2.33 -15.37 -28.90
C ILE A 639 1.14 -15.55 -29.83
N LEU A 640 0.80 -16.80 -30.11
CA LEU A 640 -0.39 -17.15 -30.86
C LEU A 640 -1.59 -17.25 -29.90
N THR A 641 -2.67 -16.56 -30.22
CA THR A 641 -3.95 -16.61 -29.50
C THR A 641 -5.05 -17.16 -30.41
N PHE A 642 -5.87 -18.05 -29.90
CA PHE A 642 -6.95 -18.69 -30.65
C PHE A 642 -8.30 -18.31 -30.00
N ASP A 643 -8.92 -17.23 -30.47
CA ASP A 643 -10.11 -16.61 -29.87
C ASP A 643 -11.28 -17.58 -29.69
N GLU A 644 -11.55 -18.47 -30.69
CA GLU A 644 -12.59 -19.49 -30.60
C GLU A 644 -12.35 -20.50 -29.47
N ALA A 645 -11.08 -20.78 -29.14
CA ALA A 645 -10.71 -21.64 -28.04
C ALA A 645 -10.80 -20.89 -26.70
N ILE A 646 -10.30 -19.66 -26.66
CA ILE A 646 -10.38 -18.77 -25.49
C ILE A 646 -11.82 -18.53 -25.07
N ALA A 647 -12.74 -18.32 -26.00
CA ALA A 647 -14.18 -18.14 -25.71
C ALA A 647 -14.82 -19.35 -25.00
N LYS A 648 -14.19 -20.54 -25.03
CA LYS A 648 -14.66 -21.75 -24.31
C LYS A 648 -14.16 -21.82 -22.86
N THR A 649 -13.33 -20.88 -22.44
CA THR A 649 -12.80 -20.83 -21.07
C THR A 649 -13.94 -20.72 -20.06
N GLY A 650 -13.85 -21.47 -18.96
CA GLY A 650 -14.84 -21.44 -17.88
C GLY A 650 -16.21 -22.10 -18.22
N GLN A 651 -16.29 -22.96 -19.25
CA GLN A 651 -17.53 -23.68 -19.65
C GLN A 651 -17.69 -25.03 -18.96
#